data_694aee07973c80b60848c6387053fddb
#
_entry.id   694aee07973c80b60848c6387053fddb
#
_cell.length_a   1.000
_cell.length_b   1.000
_cell.length_c   1.000
_cell.angle_alpha   90.00
_cell.angle_beta   90.00
_cell.angle_gamma   90.00
#
_symmetry.space_group_name_H-M   'P 1'
#
loop_
_entity.id
_entity.type
_entity.pdbx_description
1 polymer ?
#
loop_
_entity_poly.entity_id
_entity_poly.type
_entity_poly.pdbx_seq_one_letter_code
_entity_poly.pdbx_strand_id
1 'polypeptide(L)'
;MTVSAEVKLLDQNTANQIAAGEVVEKPASVVKELVENALDAGAGKIDVTIFEGGTQYIRVADDGSGMTEANAKLAVLRHATSKIRAAEDLMSLHTLGFRGEALPSIASVSNFQLLTRPADEEFATSIRIDGGEQTECQQTGGQAGTTVIVENLFFNVPARRKFLRTNATEGRYINELLTRLALSRPDVRFKLVSNDKEVLSTPGNGSLFDAITALYGKKVSDELLKVDFTGTDVKITGYIGKPTLLKGTRQWQTFMVNGRIINNRMMSKAIDHAYQSQVPKSGFPFAVLMVEVDTHTIDVNVHPQKSEIKFSDDSVIYKAMYKALTDALTKPMSAKPQQALDLLPDSELAVFKPVGQGIITDGMPLPKQQSVPKPAPVQQPKPAYADIFKTAAAHEPQPEPVQSEVWKQVEYTYTPPKTEPVYTINEVREEFKKQDEVAANVIGFTDTNSETESIWPIGQVDKTFIIAQSEDTLYLIDQHAAHERILYDKFVNAHNNIPAQTMLMPLYIDVTAHDTEIIEKHREDFSRLGVDIEPAGEALLRVSSLPADIKADGAEDFIREITKMLSEMKNISPSDLRQNMLHMMACKAAIKAGEVLNMRQMRQLIIDLCNTEHPFTCPHGRPCMIEISSAELYKMFKRT
;
A
#
# COMPACT_ATOMS: atom_id res chain seq x y z
N MET A 1 49.89 -12.88 34.80
CA MET A 1 50.03 -14.16 34.09
C MET A 1 48.88 -14.28 33.12
N THR A 2 49.09 -13.96 31.86
CA THR A 2 48.12 -14.18 30.78
C THR A 2 48.11 -15.67 30.49
N VAL A 3 47.04 -16.36 30.92
CA VAL A 3 46.80 -17.75 30.55
C VAL A 3 46.57 -17.77 29.05
N SER A 4 47.50 -18.34 28.29
CA SER A 4 47.32 -18.63 26.87
C SER A 4 46.11 -19.53 26.72
N ALA A 5 45.09 -19.04 26.05
CA ALA A 5 43.88 -19.82 25.79
C ALA A 5 44.23 -21.00 24.88
N GLU A 6 44.07 -22.22 25.38
CA GLU A 6 44.32 -23.45 24.62
C GLU A 6 43.21 -23.65 23.59
N VAL A 7 43.57 -23.78 22.31
CA VAL A 7 42.63 -24.09 21.23
C VAL A 7 42.23 -25.57 21.32
N LYS A 8 40.93 -25.85 21.45
CA LYS A 8 40.37 -27.22 21.52
C LYS A 8 39.37 -27.46 20.40
N LEU A 9 39.36 -28.67 19.90
CA LEU A 9 38.31 -29.12 18.97
C LEU A 9 37.00 -29.24 19.74
N LEU A 10 35.95 -28.60 19.23
CA LEU A 10 34.60 -28.71 19.80
C LEU A 10 34.03 -30.11 19.53
N ASP A 11 33.22 -30.58 20.44
CA ASP A 11 32.39 -31.77 20.15
C ASP A 11 31.41 -31.49 19.04
N GLN A 12 30.99 -32.54 18.34
CA GLN A 12 30.13 -32.47 17.16
C GLN A 12 28.80 -31.76 17.46
N ASN A 13 28.22 -31.99 18.63
CA ASN A 13 26.93 -31.41 19.02
C ASN A 13 27.03 -29.91 19.26
N THR A 14 28.06 -29.46 19.98
CA THR A 14 28.38 -28.03 20.19
C THR A 14 28.67 -27.32 18.85
N ALA A 15 29.50 -27.96 17.99
CA ALA A 15 29.77 -27.43 16.64
C ALA A 15 28.47 -27.30 15.81
N ASN A 16 27.56 -28.28 15.92
CA ASN A 16 26.26 -28.26 15.26
C ASN A 16 25.37 -27.15 15.78
N GLN A 17 25.31 -26.91 17.08
CA GLN A 17 24.54 -25.81 17.69
C GLN A 17 25.06 -24.42 17.32
N ILE A 18 26.37 -24.25 17.20
CA ILE A 18 27.00 -23.00 16.77
C ILE A 18 26.62 -22.72 15.30
N ALA A 19 26.85 -23.69 14.42
CA ALA A 19 26.54 -23.55 13.00
C ALA A 19 25.04 -23.42 12.71
N ALA A 20 24.16 -24.09 13.50
CA ALA A 20 22.72 -23.85 13.46
C ALA A 20 22.35 -22.38 13.72
N GLY A 21 23.26 -21.62 14.37
CA GLY A 21 23.06 -20.20 14.62
C GLY A 21 23.09 -19.30 13.41
N GLU A 22 23.79 -19.70 12.41
CA GLU A 22 23.88 -18.96 11.15
C GLU A 22 22.67 -19.23 10.24
N VAL A 23 22.01 -20.39 10.39
CA VAL A 23 20.89 -20.82 9.56
C VAL A 23 19.55 -20.57 10.25
N VAL A 24 19.45 -20.84 11.55
CA VAL A 24 18.22 -20.80 12.33
C VAL A 24 18.32 -19.75 13.43
N GLU A 25 17.90 -18.52 13.12
CA GLU A 25 17.90 -17.40 14.09
C GLU A 25 16.58 -17.30 14.87
N LYS A 26 15.45 -17.62 14.24
CA LYS A 26 14.08 -17.43 14.76
C LYS A 26 13.10 -18.40 14.12
N PRO A 27 11.88 -18.57 14.68
CA PRO A 27 10.85 -19.47 14.12
C PRO A 27 10.55 -19.21 12.64
N ALA A 28 10.50 -17.94 12.20
CA ALA A 28 10.29 -17.59 10.80
C ALA A 28 11.41 -18.11 9.88
N SER A 29 12.66 -18.24 10.36
CA SER A 29 13.75 -18.83 9.57
C SER A 29 13.53 -20.33 9.34
N VAL A 30 13.03 -21.06 10.36
CA VAL A 30 12.64 -22.46 10.23
C VAL A 30 11.54 -22.63 9.17
N VAL A 31 10.46 -21.89 9.30
CA VAL A 31 9.33 -21.93 8.34
C VAL A 31 9.81 -21.59 6.92
N LYS A 32 10.69 -20.61 6.77
CA LYS A 32 11.26 -20.21 5.47
C LYS A 32 11.96 -21.39 4.80
N GLU A 33 12.93 -21.99 5.50
CA GLU A 33 13.73 -23.10 4.95
C GLU A 33 12.85 -24.32 4.60
N LEU A 34 11.87 -24.65 5.45
CA LEU A 34 10.98 -25.78 5.21
C LEU A 34 10.05 -25.52 4.01
N VAL A 35 9.50 -24.34 3.89
CA VAL A 35 8.63 -23.95 2.77
C VAL A 35 9.43 -23.86 1.46
N GLU A 36 10.66 -23.31 1.48
CA GLU A 36 11.53 -23.28 0.30
C GLU A 36 11.89 -24.70 -0.15
N ASN A 37 12.09 -25.64 0.77
CA ASN A 37 12.30 -27.05 0.44
C ASN A 37 11.06 -27.69 -0.18
N ALA A 38 9.86 -27.40 0.31
CA ALA A 38 8.60 -27.86 -0.27
C ALA A 38 8.41 -27.31 -1.70
N LEU A 39 8.71 -26.03 -1.93
CA LEU A 39 8.66 -25.42 -3.27
C LEU A 39 9.66 -26.04 -4.24
N ASP A 40 10.89 -26.31 -3.76
CA ASP A 40 11.93 -27.01 -4.55
C ASP A 40 11.56 -28.48 -4.85
N ALA A 41 10.72 -29.11 -3.99
CA ALA A 41 10.16 -30.45 -4.23
C ALA A 41 8.93 -30.44 -5.17
N GLY A 42 8.56 -29.28 -5.72
CA GLY A 42 7.45 -29.15 -6.67
C GLY A 42 6.08 -29.24 -6.03
N ALA A 43 5.94 -28.87 -4.75
CA ALA A 43 4.66 -28.91 -4.06
C ALA A 43 3.62 -27.96 -4.69
N GLY A 44 2.41 -28.44 -4.88
CA GLY A 44 1.23 -27.66 -5.27
C GLY A 44 0.43 -27.13 -4.07
N LYS A 45 0.65 -27.72 -2.87
CA LYS A 45 -0.01 -27.34 -1.62
C LYS A 45 0.98 -27.38 -0.48
N ILE A 46 0.97 -26.32 0.35
CA ILE A 46 1.81 -26.20 1.53
C ILE A 46 0.95 -25.73 2.70
N ASP A 47 0.80 -26.60 3.71
CA ASP A 47 0.05 -26.33 4.94
C ASP A 47 1.02 -26.11 6.10
N VAL A 48 0.95 -24.93 6.71
CA VAL A 48 1.79 -24.54 7.86
C VAL A 48 0.90 -24.39 9.10
N THR A 49 1.28 -25.07 10.20
CA THR A 49 0.59 -24.94 11.49
C THR A 49 1.61 -24.53 12.55
N ILE A 50 1.28 -23.52 13.34
CA ILE A 50 2.15 -23.01 14.41
C ILE A 50 1.38 -22.83 15.72
N PHE A 51 2.06 -23.09 16.84
CA PHE A 51 1.60 -22.72 18.18
C PHE A 51 2.66 -21.86 18.87
N GLU A 52 2.18 -20.92 19.70
CA GLU A 52 3.03 -19.97 20.45
C GLU A 52 4.07 -19.26 19.57
N GLY A 53 3.62 -18.74 18.40
CA GLY A 53 4.49 -18.06 17.46
C GLY A 53 5.55 -18.93 16.80
N GLY A 54 5.39 -20.25 16.84
CA GLY A 54 6.35 -21.23 16.31
C GLY A 54 7.47 -21.61 17.28
N THR A 55 7.41 -21.16 18.52
CA THR A 55 8.41 -21.53 19.55
C THR A 55 8.10 -22.91 20.15
N GLN A 56 6.81 -23.22 20.32
CA GLN A 56 6.35 -24.51 20.85
C GLN A 56 6.21 -25.54 19.76
N TYR A 57 5.59 -25.18 18.62
CA TYR A 57 5.27 -26.09 17.56
C TYR A 57 5.25 -25.41 16.20
N ILE A 58 5.90 -26.06 15.23
CA ILE A 58 5.84 -25.74 13.81
C ILE A 58 5.61 -27.05 13.06
N ARG A 59 4.59 -27.09 12.19
CA ARG A 59 4.39 -28.17 11.24
C ARG A 59 4.29 -27.59 9.84
N VAL A 60 5.12 -28.08 8.93
CA VAL A 60 5.04 -27.76 7.50
C VAL A 60 4.77 -29.08 6.77
N ALA A 61 3.66 -29.15 6.05
CA ALA A 61 3.27 -30.30 5.25
C ALA A 61 3.07 -29.87 3.80
N ASP A 62 3.63 -30.65 2.90
CA ASP A 62 3.55 -30.44 1.45
C ASP A 62 3.12 -31.70 0.70
N ASP A 63 2.65 -31.54 -0.52
CA ASP A 63 2.30 -32.61 -1.47
C ASP A 63 3.36 -32.75 -2.58
N GLY A 64 4.60 -32.38 -2.32
CA GLY A 64 5.71 -32.47 -3.26
C GLY A 64 6.15 -33.92 -3.55
N SER A 65 7.32 -34.04 -4.20
CA SER A 65 7.85 -35.33 -4.64
C SER A 65 8.11 -36.36 -3.52
N GLY A 66 8.23 -35.90 -2.26
CA GLY A 66 8.66 -36.76 -1.16
C GLY A 66 10.09 -37.26 -1.30
N MET A 67 10.49 -38.17 -0.38
CA MET A 67 11.84 -38.79 -0.37
C MET A 67 11.73 -40.27 -0.08
N THR A 68 12.59 -41.07 -0.76
CA THR A 68 12.79 -42.52 -0.41
C THR A 68 13.45 -42.60 0.97
N GLU A 69 13.36 -43.76 1.63
CA GLU A 69 14.01 -44.00 2.93
C GLU A 69 15.50 -43.66 2.91
N ALA A 70 16.22 -44.05 1.84
CA ALA A 70 17.63 -43.75 1.68
C ALA A 70 17.91 -42.25 1.62
N ASN A 71 17.13 -41.49 0.84
CA ASN A 71 17.26 -40.05 0.73
C ASN A 71 16.83 -39.33 2.01
N ALA A 72 15.81 -39.78 2.71
CA ALA A 72 15.37 -39.22 3.99
C ALA A 72 16.46 -39.33 5.06
N LYS A 73 17.15 -40.47 5.14
CA LYS A 73 18.30 -40.66 6.05
C LYS A 73 19.47 -39.72 5.71
N LEU A 74 19.73 -39.49 4.42
CA LEU A 74 20.77 -38.54 4.00
C LEU A 74 20.37 -37.09 4.22
N ALA A 75 19.09 -36.73 4.02
CA ALA A 75 18.61 -35.34 4.11
C ALA A 75 18.77 -34.70 5.50
N VAL A 76 18.87 -35.52 6.55
CA VAL A 76 19.10 -35.06 7.93
C VAL A 76 20.59 -35.01 8.30
N LEU A 77 21.48 -35.40 7.39
CA LEU A 77 22.93 -35.29 7.56
C LEU A 77 23.44 -33.96 6.98
N ARG A 78 24.52 -33.44 7.56
CA ARG A 78 25.16 -32.23 7.07
C ARG A 78 25.85 -32.42 5.72
N HIS A 79 25.84 -31.38 4.90
CA HIS A 79 26.45 -31.35 3.58
C HIS A 79 25.86 -32.36 2.59
N ALA A 80 24.67 -32.89 2.89
CA ALA A 80 23.91 -33.72 1.97
C ALA A 80 22.85 -32.89 1.22
N THR A 81 22.98 -32.80 -0.10
CA THR A 81 22.06 -32.06 -0.96
C THR A 81 21.87 -32.77 -2.30
N SER A 82 20.66 -32.72 -2.81
CA SER A 82 20.34 -33.19 -4.18
C SER A 82 20.41 -32.07 -5.22
N LYS A 83 20.67 -30.81 -4.79
CA LYS A 83 20.46 -29.60 -5.61
C LYS A 83 21.71 -29.10 -6.32
N ILE A 84 22.92 -29.45 -5.84
CA ILE A 84 24.20 -29.13 -6.47
C ILE A 84 25.12 -30.35 -6.42
N ARG A 85 25.96 -30.52 -7.41
CA ARG A 85 26.95 -31.60 -7.50
C ARG A 85 28.38 -31.08 -7.67
N ALA A 86 28.54 -29.91 -8.28
CA ALA A 86 29.83 -29.29 -8.55
C ALA A 86 29.80 -27.79 -8.25
N ALA A 87 30.99 -27.16 -8.14
CA ALA A 87 31.10 -25.74 -7.86
C ALA A 87 30.53 -24.86 -9.00
N GLU A 88 30.54 -25.37 -10.22
CA GLU A 88 29.98 -24.71 -11.40
C GLU A 88 28.45 -24.51 -11.30
N ASP A 89 27.75 -25.44 -10.62
CA ASP A 89 26.30 -25.38 -10.40
C ASP A 89 25.88 -24.15 -9.56
N LEU A 90 26.84 -23.56 -8.80
CA LEU A 90 26.59 -22.33 -8.02
C LEU A 90 26.34 -21.10 -8.92
N MET A 91 26.79 -21.13 -10.15
CA MET A 91 26.60 -20.03 -11.11
C MET A 91 25.23 -20.08 -11.79
N SER A 92 24.55 -21.24 -11.79
CA SER A 92 23.27 -21.48 -12.46
C SER A 92 22.16 -21.99 -11.53
N LEU A 93 22.10 -21.46 -10.32
CA LEU A 93 21.13 -21.91 -9.30
C LEU A 93 19.69 -21.59 -9.69
N HIS A 94 18.91 -22.63 -10.00
CA HIS A 94 17.47 -22.57 -10.22
C HIS A 94 16.64 -22.85 -8.97
N THR A 95 17.26 -23.45 -7.92
CA THR A 95 16.61 -23.80 -6.64
C THR A 95 16.70 -22.68 -5.61
N LEU A 96 15.73 -22.60 -4.71
CA LEU A 96 15.72 -21.62 -3.62
C LEU A 96 16.80 -21.94 -2.56
N GLY A 97 16.96 -23.23 -2.19
CA GLY A 97 17.98 -23.73 -1.28
C GLY A 97 19.09 -24.53 -2.01
N PHE A 98 20.32 -24.63 -1.46
CA PHE A 98 21.41 -25.41 -2.05
C PHE A 98 22.43 -25.98 -1.04
N ARG A 99 22.50 -25.49 0.22
CA ARG A 99 23.60 -25.77 1.16
C ARG A 99 23.54 -27.15 1.83
N GLY A 100 22.38 -27.82 1.86
CA GLY A 100 22.22 -29.12 2.54
C GLY A 100 22.42 -29.07 4.06
N GLU A 101 22.11 -27.93 4.70
CA GLU A 101 22.38 -27.69 6.12
C GLU A 101 21.11 -27.32 6.92
N ALA A 102 19.99 -27.02 6.25
CA ALA A 102 18.78 -26.54 6.91
C ALA A 102 18.15 -27.58 7.84
N LEU A 103 17.84 -28.78 7.35
CA LEU A 103 17.21 -29.84 8.15
C LEU A 103 18.08 -30.27 9.32
N PRO A 104 19.39 -30.59 9.16
CA PRO A 104 20.23 -30.95 10.30
C PRO A 104 20.43 -29.82 11.30
N SER A 105 20.45 -28.56 10.85
CA SER A 105 20.53 -27.40 11.74
C SER A 105 19.27 -27.23 12.58
N ILE A 106 18.08 -27.37 11.99
CA ILE A 106 16.79 -27.33 12.69
C ILE A 106 16.73 -28.49 13.72
N ALA A 107 17.08 -29.71 13.30
CA ALA A 107 17.04 -30.90 14.12
C ALA A 107 18.01 -30.81 15.34
N SER A 108 19.15 -30.12 15.21
CA SER A 108 20.11 -29.94 16.31
C SER A 108 19.63 -29.03 17.43
N VAL A 109 18.60 -28.20 17.21
CA VAL A 109 18.10 -27.22 18.18
C VAL A 109 16.61 -27.39 18.54
N SER A 110 16.03 -28.53 18.22
CA SER A 110 14.60 -28.84 18.44
C SER A 110 14.33 -30.33 18.65
N ASN A 111 13.10 -30.68 19.02
CA ASN A 111 12.57 -32.00 18.83
C ASN A 111 11.98 -32.03 17.41
N PHE A 112 12.64 -32.77 16.54
CA PHE A 112 12.41 -32.77 15.09
C PHE A 112 11.82 -34.09 14.61
N GLN A 113 10.79 -34.05 13.78
CA GLN A 113 10.27 -35.22 13.11
C GLN A 113 10.12 -34.93 11.61
N LEU A 114 10.65 -35.83 10.80
CA LEU A 114 10.46 -35.86 9.34
C LEU A 114 9.59 -37.07 8.99
N LEU A 115 8.49 -36.86 8.28
CA LEU A 115 7.65 -37.87 7.71
C LEU A 115 7.57 -37.61 6.20
N THR A 116 8.01 -38.59 5.39
CA THR A 116 8.07 -38.38 3.93
C THR A 116 7.77 -39.68 3.17
N ARG A 117 7.11 -39.54 2.02
CA ARG A 117 6.76 -40.63 1.14
C ARG A 117 6.71 -40.18 -0.32
N PRO A 118 7.47 -40.80 -1.24
CA PRO A 118 7.26 -40.63 -2.68
C PRO A 118 5.89 -41.22 -3.08
N ALA A 119 5.35 -40.71 -4.21
CA ALA A 119 4.03 -41.17 -4.67
C ALA A 119 3.98 -42.65 -5.09
N ASP A 120 5.11 -43.21 -5.52
CA ASP A 120 5.31 -44.58 -5.99
C ASP A 120 5.65 -45.58 -4.86
N GLU A 121 5.89 -45.14 -3.63
CA GLU A 121 6.12 -45.99 -2.47
C GLU A 121 4.83 -46.20 -1.65
N GLU A 122 4.67 -47.39 -1.06
CA GLU A 122 3.49 -47.74 -0.26
C GLU A 122 3.57 -47.18 1.16
N PHE A 123 4.76 -47.18 1.76
CA PHE A 123 4.98 -46.77 3.13
C PHE A 123 5.78 -45.45 3.20
N ALA A 124 5.46 -44.62 4.19
CA ALA A 124 6.20 -43.43 4.52
C ALA A 124 7.36 -43.78 5.47
N THR A 125 8.44 -43.01 5.37
CA THR A 125 9.55 -43.04 6.32
C THR A 125 9.37 -41.95 7.37
N SER A 126 9.41 -42.34 8.66
CA SER A 126 9.41 -41.40 9.80
C SER A 126 10.80 -41.44 10.47
N ILE A 127 11.40 -40.25 10.62
CA ILE A 127 12.68 -40.07 11.34
C ILE A 127 12.46 -39.07 12.46
N ARG A 128 12.86 -39.42 13.68
CA ARG A 128 12.89 -38.53 14.85
C ARG A 128 14.30 -38.21 15.28
N ILE A 129 14.53 -36.93 15.63
CA ILE A 129 15.82 -36.44 16.08
C ILE A 129 15.56 -35.45 17.24
N ASP A 130 16.17 -35.71 18.38
CA ASP A 130 16.04 -34.88 19.58
C ASP A 130 17.38 -34.19 19.87
N GLY A 131 17.45 -32.87 19.68
CA GLY A 131 18.64 -32.06 19.93
C GLY A 131 19.87 -32.50 19.13
N GLY A 132 19.66 -33.07 17.93
CA GLY A 132 20.74 -33.56 17.06
C GLY A 132 21.04 -35.06 17.14
N GLU A 133 20.40 -35.79 18.06
CA GLU A 133 20.52 -37.24 18.19
C GLU A 133 19.32 -37.94 17.57
N GLN A 134 19.57 -38.85 16.61
CA GLN A 134 18.50 -39.64 15.99
C GLN A 134 17.98 -40.68 16.98
N THR A 135 16.72 -40.56 17.36
CA THR A 135 16.06 -41.42 18.34
C THR A 135 15.27 -42.54 17.69
N GLU A 136 14.73 -42.28 16.48
CA GLU A 136 13.85 -43.26 15.82
C GLU A 136 13.96 -43.15 14.29
N CYS A 137 13.87 -44.30 13.61
CA CYS A 137 13.71 -44.36 12.14
C CYS A 137 12.86 -45.61 11.81
N GLN A 138 11.63 -45.38 11.31
CA GLN A 138 10.70 -46.48 11.04
C GLN A 138 9.84 -46.21 9.82
N GLN A 139 9.29 -47.27 9.24
CA GLN A 139 8.25 -47.20 8.24
C GLN A 139 6.87 -47.00 8.90
N THR A 140 6.04 -46.14 8.31
CA THR A 140 4.71 -45.83 8.84
C THR A 140 3.73 -45.50 7.70
N GLY A 141 2.45 -45.42 8.01
CA GLY A 141 1.49 -44.84 7.06
C GLY A 141 1.65 -43.34 6.92
N GLY A 142 1.50 -42.85 5.69
CA GLY A 142 1.57 -41.40 5.43
C GLY A 142 1.07 -41.03 4.03
N GLN A 143 0.70 -39.75 3.83
CA GLN A 143 0.35 -39.25 2.51
C GLN A 143 1.64 -39.02 1.68
N ALA A 144 1.51 -39.00 0.34
CA ALA A 144 2.61 -38.63 -0.53
C ALA A 144 3.01 -37.15 -0.28
N GLY A 145 4.31 -36.83 -0.33
CA GLY A 145 4.88 -35.55 0.01
C GLY A 145 5.74 -35.60 1.27
N THR A 146 5.94 -34.48 1.90
CA THR A 146 6.76 -34.39 3.11
C THR A 146 6.04 -33.59 4.22
N THR A 147 6.14 -34.08 5.44
CA THR A 147 5.71 -33.34 6.64
C THR A 147 6.88 -33.25 7.60
N VAL A 148 7.22 -32.04 7.99
CA VAL A 148 8.23 -31.76 9.01
C VAL A 148 7.53 -31.15 10.22
N ILE A 149 7.82 -31.70 11.41
CA ILE A 149 7.34 -31.21 12.70
C ILE A 149 8.55 -30.79 13.52
N VAL A 150 8.49 -29.60 14.09
CA VAL A 150 9.52 -29.01 14.93
C VAL A 150 8.87 -28.58 16.22
N GLU A 151 9.25 -29.21 17.33
CA GLU A 151 8.72 -28.89 18.66
C GLU A 151 9.83 -28.35 19.57
N ASN A 152 9.44 -27.50 20.51
CA ASN A 152 10.32 -26.94 21.54
C ASN A 152 11.59 -26.29 20.96
N LEU A 153 11.43 -25.44 19.95
CA LEU A 153 12.56 -24.78 19.28
C LEU A 153 13.47 -24.07 20.30
N PHE A 154 14.78 -24.31 20.21
CA PHE A 154 15.84 -23.81 21.11
C PHE A 154 15.75 -24.31 22.56
N PHE A 155 15.16 -25.48 22.80
CA PHE A 155 15.10 -26.06 24.16
C PHE A 155 16.50 -26.29 24.77
N ASN A 156 17.47 -26.64 23.93
CA ASN A 156 18.85 -26.91 24.29
C ASN A 156 19.80 -25.70 24.06
N VAL A 157 19.28 -24.56 23.63
CA VAL A 157 20.04 -23.30 23.41
C VAL A 157 19.36 -22.13 24.15
N PRO A 158 19.40 -22.13 25.51
CA PRO A 158 18.64 -21.17 26.32
C PRO A 158 19.00 -19.70 26.04
N ALA A 159 20.23 -19.42 25.65
CA ALA A 159 20.67 -18.08 25.28
C ALA A 159 19.84 -17.55 24.10
N ARG A 160 19.66 -18.36 23.02
CA ARG A 160 18.82 -17.96 21.87
C ARG A 160 17.36 -17.80 22.22
N ARG A 161 16.81 -18.74 23.00
CA ARG A 161 15.43 -18.68 23.45
C ARG A 161 15.10 -17.37 24.18
N LYS A 162 16.05 -16.80 24.92
CA LYS A 162 15.91 -15.48 25.58
C LYS A 162 15.91 -14.29 24.61
N PHE A 163 16.50 -14.41 23.44
CA PHE A 163 16.52 -13.33 22.44
C PHE A 163 15.31 -13.32 21.51
N LEU A 164 14.45 -14.33 21.57
CA LEU A 164 13.20 -14.33 20.81
C LEU A 164 12.29 -13.20 21.27
N ARG A 165 11.53 -12.67 20.34
CA ARG A 165 10.49 -11.67 20.61
C ARG A 165 9.28 -12.34 21.25
N THR A 166 8.22 -11.56 21.50
CA THR A 166 6.96 -12.14 21.99
C THR A 166 6.37 -13.09 20.95
N ASN A 167 5.63 -14.11 21.39
CA ASN A 167 4.98 -15.10 20.51
C ASN A 167 4.11 -14.44 19.43
N ALA A 168 3.40 -13.35 19.77
CA ALA A 168 2.63 -12.56 18.83
C ALA A 168 3.51 -11.92 17.73
N THR A 169 4.71 -11.47 18.09
CA THR A 169 5.66 -10.86 17.14
C THR A 169 6.28 -11.92 16.24
N GLU A 170 6.68 -13.07 16.78
CA GLU A 170 7.22 -14.18 15.98
C GLU A 170 6.15 -14.73 15.02
N GLY A 171 4.91 -14.92 15.48
CA GLY A 171 3.79 -15.33 14.62
C GLY A 171 3.50 -14.34 13.49
N ARG A 172 3.64 -13.03 13.75
CA ARG A 172 3.53 -11.99 12.71
C ARG A 172 4.63 -12.11 11.66
N TYR A 173 5.88 -12.39 12.05
CA TYR A 173 6.97 -12.60 11.09
C TYR A 173 6.74 -13.82 10.19
N ILE A 174 6.18 -14.90 10.74
CA ILE A 174 5.82 -16.09 9.95
C ILE A 174 4.69 -15.74 8.96
N ASN A 175 3.66 -15.04 9.40
CA ASN A 175 2.57 -14.62 8.52
C ASN A 175 3.07 -13.70 7.39
N GLU A 176 3.93 -12.72 7.70
CA GLU A 176 4.53 -11.82 6.70
C GLU A 176 5.38 -12.59 5.67
N LEU A 177 6.18 -13.55 6.14
CA LEU A 177 6.98 -14.42 5.28
C LEU A 177 6.10 -15.22 4.32
N LEU A 178 5.08 -15.92 4.86
CA LEU A 178 4.18 -16.75 4.04
C LEU A 178 3.35 -15.91 3.08
N THR A 179 2.92 -14.72 3.47
CA THR A 179 2.26 -13.76 2.58
C THR A 179 3.14 -13.44 1.37
N ARG A 180 4.41 -13.13 1.58
CA ARG A 180 5.35 -12.84 0.49
C ARG A 180 5.64 -14.06 -0.40
N LEU A 181 5.79 -15.24 0.20
CA LEU A 181 5.98 -16.49 -0.54
C LEU A 181 4.76 -16.84 -1.38
N ALA A 182 3.55 -16.69 -0.84
CA ALA A 182 2.31 -16.91 -1.57
C ALA A 182 2.11 -15.94 -2.75
N LEU A 183 2.57 -14.68 -2.61
CA LEU A 183 2.59 -13.72 -3.72
C LEU A 183 3.62 -14.09 -4.80
N SER A 184 4.75 -14.70 -4.42
CA SER A 184 5.79 -15.10 -5.38
C SER A 184 5.43 -16.40 -6.13
N ARG A 185 4.56 -17.22 -5.57
CA ARG A 185 4.11 -18.51 -6.14
C ARG A 185 2.59 -18.61 -6.09
N PRO A 186 1.87 -17.84 -6.90
CA PRO A 186 0.41 -17.88 -6.96
C PRO A 186 -0.15 -19.20 -7.50
N ASP A 187 0.70 -20.01 -8.11
CA ASP A 187 0.44 -21.39 -8.57
C ASP A 187 0.39 -22.42 -7.42
N VAL A 188 0.89 -22.07 -6.23
CA VAL A 188 0.91 -22.93 -5.07
C VAL A 188 -0.14 -22.48 -4.05
N ARG A 189 -0.90 -23.41 -3.51
CA ARG A 189 -1.83 -23.15 -2.41
C ARG A 189 -1.07 -23.10 -1.10
N PHE A 190 -1.15 -21.97 -0.40
CA PHE A 190 -0.62 -21.80 0.95
C PHE A 190 -1.75 -21.74 1.96
N LYS A 191 -1.54 -22.39 3.12
CA LYS A 191 -2.42 -22.29 4.27
C LYS A 191 -1.58 -22.09 5.54
N LEU A 192 -1.96 -21.12 6.39
CA LEU A 192 -1.39 -20.93 7.73
C LEU A 192 -2.47 -21.05 8.78
N VAL A 193 -2.26 -21.95 9.73
CA VAL A 193 -3.05 -22.07 10.96
C VAL A 193 -2.17 -21.68 12.15
N SER A 194 -2.60 -20.72 12.93
CA SER A 194 -1.91 -20.22 14.14
C SER A 194 -2.83 -20.34 15.34
N ASN A 195 -2.42 -21.13 16.35
CA ASN A 195 -3.22 -21.39 17.55
C ASN A 195 -4.66 -21.80 17.18
N ASP A 196 -4.81 -22.80 16.33
CA ASP A 196 -6.07 -23.36 15.81
C ASP A 196 -6.95 -22.40 14.97
N LYS A 197 -6.44 -21.22 14.64
CA LYS A 197 -7.15 -20.28 13.76
C LYS A 197 -6.47 -20.22 12.40
N GLU A 198 -7.25 -20.33 11.34
CA GLU A 198 -6.78 -20.07 9.99
C GLU A 198 -6.50 -18.57 9.84
N VAL A 199 -5.25 -18.21 9.53
CA VAL A 199 -4.76 -16.83 9.41
C VAL A 199 -4.56 -16.44 7.95
N LEU A 200 -4.16 -17.42 7.10
CA LEU A 200 -3.86 -17.21 5.70
C LEU A 200 -4.30 -18.42 4.90
N SER A 201 -4.94 -18.18 3.74
CA SER A 201 -5.26 -19.22 2.77
C SER A 201 -5.27 -18.61 1.36
N THR A 202 -4.58 -19.26 0.39
CA THR A 202 -4.55 -18.83 -1.02
C THR A 202 -5.08 -19.92 -1.93
N PRO A 203 -5.65 -19.60 -3.11
CA PRO A 203 -6.27 -20.59 -3.99
C PRO A 203 -5.26 -21.52 -4.68
N GLY A 204 -4.04 -21.05 -5.01
CA GLY A 204 -3.04 -21.82 -5.76
C GLY A 204 -3.43 -22.05 -7.22
N ASN A 205 -4.13 -21.11 -7.85
CA ASN A 205 -4.66 -21.23 -9.21
C ASN A 205 -3.80 -20.51 -10.29
N GLY A 206 -2.62 -20.01 -9.92
CA GLY A 206 -1.72 -19.28 -10.81
C GLY A 206 -2.09 -17.80 -11.00
N SER A 207 -3.20 -17.33 -10.43
CA SER A 207 -3.64 -15.93 -10.52
C SER A 207 -3.06 -15.10 -9.37
N LEU A 208 -2.14 -14.19 -9.68
CA LEU A 208 -1.62 -13.24 -8.69
C LEU A 208 -2.71 -12.34 -8.13
N PHE A 209 -3.71 -11.95 -8.96
CA PHE A 209 -4.84 -11.13 -8.52
C PHE A 209 -5.68 -11.85 -7.45
N ASP A 210 -5.96 -13.15 -7.67
CA ASP A 210 -6.73 -13.94 -6.71
C ASP A 210 -5.94 -14.18 -5.42
N ALA A 211 -4.62 -14.37 -5.53
CA ALA A 211 -3.75 -14.47 -4.37
C ALA A 211 -3.76 -13.15 -3.56
N ILE A 212 -3.64 -11.99 -4.21
CA ILE A 212 -3.74 -10.68 -3.56
C ILE A 212 -5.13 -10.50 -2.90
N THR A 213 -6.20 -10.89 -3.60
CA THR A 213 -7.57 -10.79 -3.07
C THR A 213 -7.76 -11.66 -1.84
N ALA A 214 -7.22 -12.88 -1.85
CA ALA A 214 -7.29 -13.79 -0.70
C ALA A 214 -6.50 -13.29 0.51
N LEU A 215 -5.32 -12.69 0.28
CA LEU A 215 -4.41 -12.21 1.34
C LEU A 215 -4.81 -10.86 1.94
N TYR A 216 -5.30 -9.93 1.11
CA TYR A 216 -5.54 -8.54 1.52
C TYR A 216 -7.01 -8.12 1.48
N GLY A 217 -7.87 -8.98 0.94
CA GLY A 217 -9.31 -8.76 0.86
C GLY A 217 -9.75 -7.94 -0.36
N LYS A 218 -11.05 -8.05 -0.68
CA LYS A 218 -11.66 -7.45 -1.87
C LYS A 218 -11.51 -5.92 -1.92
N LYS A 219 -11.55 -5.23 -0.78
CA LYS A 219 -11.37 -3.76 -0.73
C LYS A 219 -10.01 -3.31 -1.28
N VAL A 220 -8.97 -4.12 -1.10
CA VAL A 220 -7.64 -3.82 -1.65
C VAL A 220 -7.60 -4.16 -3.13
N SER A 221 -8.13 -5.32 -3.54
CA SER A 221 -8.09 -5.74 -4.95
C SER A 221 -8.91 -4.85 -5.88
N ASP A 222 -10.00 -4.24 -5.42
CA ASP A 222 -10.82 -3.30 -6.20
C ASP A 222 -10.08 -1.96 -6.48
N GLU A 223 -9.05 -1.66 -5.69
CA GLU A 223 -8.21 -0.46 -5.81
C GLU A 223 -6.86 -0.72 -6.50
N LEU A 224 -6.73 -1.83 -7.24
CA LEU A 224 -5.48 -2.18 -7.92
C LEU A 224 -5.48 -1.77 -9.39
N LEU A 225 -4.30 -1.39 -9.86
CA LEU A 225 -3.98 -1.17 -11.26
C LEU A 225 -3.01 -2.28 -11.72
N LYS A 226 -3.28 -2.89 -12.88
CA LYS A 226 -2.40 -3.89 -13.46
C LYS A 226 -1.19 -3.22 -14.09
N VAL A 227 0.00 -3.70 -13.77
CA VAL A 227 1.25 -3.35 -14.42
C VAL A 227 1.62 -4.46 -15.39
N ASP A 228 1.87 -4.09 -16.64
CA ASP A 228 2.29 -5.02 -17.70
C ASP A 228 3.19 -4.27 -18.68
N PHE A 229 4.49 -4.39 -18.48
CA PHE A 229 5.51 -3.68 -19.26
C PHE A 229 6.55 -4.67 -19.78
N THR A 230 6.83 -4.59 -21.06
CA THR A 230 7.89 -5.38 -21.71
C THR A 230 8.87 -4.42 -22.38
N GLY A 231 10.08 -4.35 -21.84
CA GLY A 231 11.22 -3.65 -22.43
C GLY A 231 12.14 -4.63 -23.19
N THR A 232 13.31 -4.14 -23.62
CA THR A 232 14.29 -4.97 -24.35
C THR A 232 14.89 -6.05 -23.45
N ASP A 233 15.28 -5.68 -22.21
CA ASP A 233 16.03 -6.57 -21.30
C ASP A 233 15.31 -6.80 -19.97
N VAL A 234 14.13 -6.18 -19.78
CA VAL A 234 13.37 -6.20 -18.52
C VAL A 234 11.90 -6.33 -18.82
N LYS A 235 11.23 -7.30 -18.18
CA LYS A 235 9.79 -7.43 -18.17
C LYS A 235 9.27 -7.21 -16.74
N ILE A 236 8.25 -6.36 -16.57
CA ILE A 236 7.67 -6.02 -15.28
C ILE A 236 6.19 -6.27 -15.33
N THR A 237 5.73 -7.16 -14.45
CA THR A 237 4.31 -7.50 -14.32
C THR A 237 3.88 -7.41 -12.87
N GLY A 238 2.58 -7.30 -12.62
CA GLY A 238 2.04 -7.28 -11.27
C GLY A 238 0.93 -6.28 -11.07
N TYR A 239 0.80 -5.79 -9.84
CA TYR A 239 -0.27 -4.88 -9.43
C TYR A 239 0.27 -3.79 -8.51
N ILE A 240 -0.25 -2.57 -8.70
CA ILE A 240 0.00 -1.42 -7.82
C ILE A 240 -1.32 -0.85 -7.35
N GLY A 241 -1.34 -0.18 -6.21
CA GLY A 241 -2.53 0.50 -5.68
C GLY A 241 -2.79 1.81 -6.41
N LYS A 242 -4.07 2.17 -6.59
CA LYS A 242 -4.43 3.55 -6.95
C LYS A 242 -3.84 4.53 -5.94
N PRO A 243 -3.66 5.81 -6.27
CA PRO A 243 -3.16 6.82 -5.34
C PRO A 243 -3.97 6.95 -4.03
N THR A 244 -5.22 6.49 -4.02
CA THR A 244 -6.09 6.39 -2.85
C THR A 244 -5.74 5.25 -1.90
N LEU A 245 -5.08 4.19 -2.40
CA LEU A 245 -4.69 3.01 -1.62
C LEU A 245 -3.31 3.17 -0.98
N LEU A 246 -3.23 3.96 0.09
CA LEU A 246 -2.00 4.20 0.83
C LEU A 246 -1.91 3.35 2.10
N LYS A 247 -0.71 3.00 2.46
CA LYS A 247 -0.37 2.23 3.66
C LYS A 247 0.63 3.00 4.53
N GLY A 248 0.59 2.74 5.83
CA GLY A 248 1.50 3.41 6.79
C GLY A 248 2.94 2.91 6.75
N THR A 249 3.21 1.77 6.12
CA THR A 249 4.54 1.16 6.04
C THR A 249 4.82 0.54 4.68
N ARG A 250 6.11 0.40 4.33
CA ARG A 250 6.57 -0.26 3.08
C ARG A 250 6.42 -1.79 3.08
N GLN A 251 5.95 -2.41 4.16
CA GLN A 251 5.68 -3.85 4.22
C GLN A 251 4.66 -4.33 3.18
N TRP A 252 3.86 -3.41 2.62
CA TRP A 252 2.91 -3.66 1.55
C TRP A 252 3.50 -3.54 0.13
N GLN A 253 4.83 -3.38 0.05
CA GLN A 253 5.59 -3.41 -1.20
C GLN A 253 6.36 -4.72 -1.26
N THR A 254 6.02 -5.57 -2.22
CA THR A 254 6.70 -6.85 -2.46
C THR A 254 7.30 -6.85 -3.85
N PHE A 255 8.60 -7.06 -3.91
CA PHE A 255 9.36 -7.15 -5.16
C PHE A 255 9.87 -8.56 -5.34
N MET A 256 9.75 -9.05 -6.56
CA MET A 256 10.25 -10.35 -6.98
C MET A 256 11.11 -10.18 -8.21
N VAL A 257 12.32 -10.74 -8.22
CA VAL A 257 13.21 -10.76 -9.38
C VAL A 257 13.49 -12.20 -9.74
N ASN A 258 13.13 -12.61 -10.94
CA ASN A 258 13.22 -14.00 -11.40
C ASN A 258 12.66 -15.01 -10.38
N GLY A 259 11.48 -14.69 -9.79
CA GLY A 259 10.80 -15.52 -8.78
C GLY A 259 11.36 -15.42 -7.35
N ARG A 260 12.43 -14.67 -7.10
CA ARG A 260 13.01 -14.47 -5.76
C ARG A 260 12.48 -13.19 -5.13
N ILE A 261 12.04 -13.28 -3.89
CA ILE A 261 11.61 -12.12 -3.11
C ILE A 261 12.84 -11.33 -2.68
N ILE A 262 12.87 -10.04 -3.00
CA ILE A 262 13.99 -9.16 -2.68
C ILE A 262 13.53 -7.90 -1.94
N ASN A 263 14.46 -7.34 -1.17
CA ASN A 263 14.35 -6.00 -0.61
C ASN A 263 15.33 -5.10 -1.38
N ASN A 264 14.82 -4.15 -2.15
CA ASN A 264 15.64 -3.27 -2.95
C ASN A 264 15.19 -1.81 -2.80
N ARG A 265 16.10 -0.95 -2.32
CA ARG A 265 15.82 0.47 -2.06
C ARG A 265 15.61 1.27 -3.35
N MET A 266 16.30 0.90 -4.44
CA MET A 266 16.14 1.56 -5.74
C MET A 266 14.75 1.33 -6.30
N MET A 267 14.22 0.09 -6.22
CA MET A 267 12.87 -0.24 -6.65
C MET A 267 11.81 0.51 -5.83
N SER A 268 12.01 0.62 -4.50
CA SER A 268 11.12 1.44 -3.65
C SER A 268 11.15 2.92 -4.04
N LYS A 269 12.35 3.46 -4.37
CA LYS A 269 12.47 4.84 -4.86
C LYS A 269 11.78 5.05 -6.21
N ALA A 270 11.82 4.07 -7.12
CA ALA A 270 11.12 4.16 -8.39
C ALA A 270 9.59 4.28 -8.19
N ILE A 271 9.02 3.54 -7.20
CA ILE A 271 7.62 3.70 -6.81
C ILE A 271 7.38 5.12 -6.24
N ASP A 272 8.20 5.55 -5.27
CA ASP A 272 8.05 6.86 -4.67
C ASP A 272 8.04 7.98 -5.73
N HIS A 273 8.95 7.91 -6.71
CA HIS A 273 9.02 8.89 -7.80
C HIS A 273 7.82 8.81 -8.75
N ALA A 274 7.35 7.61 -9.11
CA ALA A 274 6.18 7.46 -9.97
C ALA A 274 4.89 8.01 -9.32
N TYR A 275 4.80 7.95 -7.99
CA TYR A 275 3.66 8.47 -7.23
C TYR A 275 3.87 9.86 -6.65
N GLN A 276 5.03 10.49 -6.84
CA GLN A 276 5.45 11.70 -6.12
C GLN A 276 4.44 12.85 -6.21
N SER A 277 3.77 13.00 -7.35
CA SER A 277 2.77 14.05 -7.56
C SER A 277 1.34 13.65 -7.17
N GLN A 278 1.14 12.42 -6.70
CA GLN A 278 -0.20 11.84 -6.49
C GLN A 278 -0.44 11.36 -5.06
N VAL A 279 0.61 11.26 -4.23
CA VAL A 279 0.48 10.75 -2.86
C VAL A 279 1.18 11.65 -1.83
N PRO A 280 0.65 11.80 -0.60
CA PRO A 280 1.30 12.53 0.46
C PRO A 280 2.60 11.83 0.91
N LYS A 281 3.58 12.62 1.37
CA LYS A 281 4.89 12.12 1.84
C LYS A 281 4.82 11.08 2.97
N SER A 282 3.71 11.00 3.68
CA SER A 282 3.49 10.08 4.81
C SER A 282 2.88 8.73 4.44
N GLY A 283 2.50 8.51 3.17
CA GLY A 283 1.87 7.28 2.71
C GLY A 283 2.76 6.49 1.76
N PHE A 284 2.65 5.16 1.80
CA PHE A 284 3.35 4.26 0.89
C PHE A 284 2.34 3.54 -0.01
N PRO A 285 2.48 3.64 -1.35
CA PRO A 285 1.62 2.91 -2.27
C PRO A 285 1.75 1.40 -2.08
N PHE A 286 0.64 0.68 -2.22
CA PHE A 286 0.65 -0.77 -2.33
C PHE A 286 1.32 -1.19 -3.65
N ALA A 287 2.19 -2.21 -3.61
CA ALA A 287 2.81 -2.74 -4.82
C ALA A 287 3.19 -4.21 -4.67
N VAL A 288 2.86 -5.02 -5.66
CA VAL A 288 3.34 -6.40 -5.82
C VAL A 288 3.83 -6.53 -7.26
N LEU A 289 5.15 -6.52 -7.45
CA LEU A 289 5.79 -6.45 -8.75
C LEU A 289 6.73 -7.62 -8.97
N MET A 290 6.59 -8.26 -10.12
CA MET A 290 7.47 -9.30 -10.64
C MET A 290 8.33 -8.70 -11.75
N VAL A 291 9.64 -8.82 -11.60
CA VAL A 291 10.64 -8.32 -12.55
C VAL A 291 11.38 -9.53 -13.11
N GLU A 292 11.31 -9.72 -14.40
CA GLU A 292 12.06 -10.74 -15.14
C GLU A 292 13.20 -10.06 -15.89
N VAL A 293 14.42 -10.52 -15.63
CA VAL A 293 15.67 -10.00 -16.25
C VAL A 293 16.58 -11.15 -16.62
N ASP A 294 17.53 -10.92 -17.54
CA ASP A 294 18.56 -11.90 -17.85
C ASP A 294 19.39 -12.22 -16.59
N THR A 295 19.55 -13.50 -16.29
CA THR A 295 20.32 -13.99 -15.14
C THR A 295 21.78 -13.55 -15.14
N HIS A 296 22.36 -13.28 -16.31
CA HIS A 296 23.73 -12.77 -16.47
C HIS A 296 23.87 -11.29 -16.04
N THR A 297 22.77 -10.56 -15.92
CA THR A 297 22.77 -9.14 -15.50
C THR A 297 22.60 -8.94 -14.01
N ILE A 298 22.48 -10.01 -13.25
CA ILE A 298 22.25 -9.96 -11.81
C ILE A 298 23.28 -10.78 -11.03
N ASP A 299 23.74 -10.24 -9.89
CA ASP A 299 24.48 -11.00 -8.89
C ASP A 299 23.56 -11.27 -7.69
N VAL A 300 23.27 -12.54 -7.45
CA VAL A 300 22.38 -13.02 -6.37
C VAL A 300 23.17 -13.35 -5.10
N ASN A 301 24.49 -13.50 -5.17
CA ASN A 301 25.33 -13.93 -4.05
C ASN A 301 25.85 -12.77 -3.20
N VAL A 302 25.04 -11.74 -2.99
CA VAL A 302 25.42 -10.53 -2.25
C VAL A 302 25.21 -10.69 -0.73
N HIS A 303 24.16 -11.45 -0.32
CA HIS A 303 23.79 -11.60 1.08
C HIS A 303 23.57 -13.08 1.43
N PRO A 304 23.95 -13.56 2.65
CA PRO A 304 23.78 -14.97 3.07
C PRO A 304 22.34 -15.47 2.95
N GLN A 305 21.36 -14.60 3.24
CA GLN A 305 19.92 -14.91 3.12
C GLN A 305 19.34 -14.63 1.74
N LYS A 306 20.16 -14.21 0.75
CA LYS A 306 19.77 -13.91 -0.65
C LYS A 306 18.58 -12.92 -0.78
N SER A 307 18.40 -12.08 0.22
CA SER A 307 17.34 -11.06 0.25
C SER A 307 17.68 -9.79 -0.53
N GLU A 308 18.94 -9.67 -0.99
CA GLU A 308 19.44 -8.56 -1.78
C GLU A 308 20.05 -9.07 -3.09
N ILE A 309 19.77 -8.38 -4.16
CA ILE A 309 20.32 -8.63 -5.51
C ILE A 309 21.01 -7.35 -5.97
N LYS A 310 22.19 -7.50 -6.57
CA LYS A 310 22.89 -6.42 -7.25
C LYS A 310 22.67 -6.54 -8.75
N PHE A 311 22.16 -5.49 -9.37
CA PHE A 311 22.05 -5.42 -10.84
C PHE A 311 23.35 -4.91 -11.43
N SER A 312 23.69 -5.35 -12.62
CA SER A 312 24.84 -4.84 -13.37
C SER A 312 24.68 -3.35 -13.71
N ASP A 313 23.44 -2.92 -13.99
CA ASP A 313 23.06 -1.53 -14.19
C ASP A 313 21.71 -1.23 -13.50
N ASP A 314 21.78 -0.61 -12.32
CA ASP A 314 20.62 -0.18 -11.56
C ASP A 314 19.77 0.85 -12.32
N SER A 315 20.37 1.63 -13.23
CA SER A 315 19.66 2.71 -13.94
C SER A 315 18.68 2.17 -15.00
N VAL A 316 18.99 1.04 -15.61
CA VAL A 316 18.12 0.35 -16.58
C VAL A 316 16.85 -0.13 -15.87
N ILE A 317 17.02 -0.81 -14.73
CA ILE A 317 15.90 -1.32 -13.95
C ILE A 317 15.04 -0.18 -13.41
N TYR A 318 15.68 0.87 -12.89
CA TYR A 318 14.99 2.04 -12.38
C TYR A 318 14.12 2.71 -13.44
N LYS A 319 14.67 2.98 -14.64
CA LYS A 319 13.95 3.60 -15.76
C LYS A 319 12.79 2.73 -16.24
N ALA A 320 13.02 1.41 -16.35
CA ALA A 320 11.98 0.46 -16.73
C ALA A 320 10.84 0.43 -15.72
N MET A 321 11.15 0.38 -14.41
CA MET A 321 10.15 0.44 -13.35
C MET A 321 9.39 1.77 -13.36
N TYR A 322 10.09 2.89 -13.39
CA TYR A 322 9.44 4.20 -13.41
C TYR A 322 8.46 4.32 -14.59
N LYS A 323 8.88 3.90 -15.80
CA LYS A 323 8.02 3.90 -16.98
C LYS A 323 6.82 2.97 -16.83
N ALA A 324 7.03 1.72 -16.39
CA ALA A 324 5.96 0.75 -16.18
C ALA A 324 4.89 1.25 -15.20
N LEU A 325 5.32 1.89 -14.12
CA LEU A 325 4.45 2.45 -13.09
C LEU A 325 3.68 3.67 -13.61
N THR A 326 4.38 4.59 -14.28
CA THR A 326 3.75 5.79 -14.87
C THR A 326 2.73 5.39 -15.95
N ASP A 327 3.06 4.45 -16.82
CA ASP A 327 2.13 3.93 -17.83
C ASP A 327 0.88 3.30 -17.20
N ALA A 328 1.02 2.63 -16.05
CA ALA A 328 -0.12 2.04 -15.34
C ALA A 328 -0.98 3.09 -14.63
N LEU A 329 -0.37 4.16 -14.11
CA LEU A 329 -1.06 5.26 -13.43
C LEU A 329 -1.76 6.23 -14.39
N THR A 330 -1.24 6.39 -15.63
CA THR A 330 -1.77 7.32 -16.64
C THR A 330 -2.79 6.69 -17.60
N LYS A 331 -2.92 5.35 -17.61
CA LYS A 331 -3.98 4.72 -18.42
C LYS A 331 -5.33 5.23 -17.94
N PRO A 332 -6.17 5.82 -18.83
CA PRO A 332 -7.51 6.27 -18.45
C PRO A 332 -8.28 5.10 -17.85
N MET A 333 -8.98 5.33 -16.74
CA MET A 333 -9.80 4.34 -16.02
C MET A 333 -11.07 3.93 -16.83
N SER A 334 -11.01 3.96 -18.15
CA SER A 334 -12.06 3.51 -19.05
C SER A 334 -11.73 2.14 -19.59
N ALA A 335 -11.98 1.10 -18.80
CA ALA A 335 -12.38 -0.21 -19.29
C ALA A 335 -12.96 -1.02 -18.13
N LYS A 336 -14.26 -0.88 -17.89
CA LYS A 336 -15.01 -2.05 -17.40
C LYS A 336 -14.69 -3.18 -18.38
N PRO A 337 -14.30 -4.38 -17.93
CA PRO A 337 -14.12 -5.48 -18.86
C PRO A 337 -15.47 -5.75 -19.53
N GLN A 338 -15.55 -5.43 -20.80
CA GLN A 338 -16.57 -5.93 -21.72
C GLN A 338 -16.31 -7.44 -21.92
N GLN A 339 -16.61 -8.22 -20.90
CA GLN A 339 -16.63 -9.67 -20.95
C GLN A 339 -17.91 -10.13 -20.30
N ALA A 340 -18.92 -10.30 -21.12
CA ALA A 340 -20.05 -11.22 -20.98
C ALA A 340 -21.22 -10.86 -21.93
N LEU A 341 -20.94 -10.38 -23.15
CA LEU A 341 -22.04 -10.20 -24.12
C LEU A 341 -21.91 -11.04 -25.40
N ASP A 342 -20.89 -11.85 -25.54
CA ASP A 342 -20.68 -12.68 -26.75
C ASP A 342 -21.04 -14.15 -26.60
N LEU A 343 -21.85 -14.53 -25.60
CA LEU A 343 -22.28 -15.91 -25.40
C LEU A 343 -23.81 -16.07 -25.26
N LEU A 344 -24.60 -15.25 -25.93
CA LEU A 344 -26.00 -15.57 -26.14
C LEU A 344 -26.27 -15.70 -27.63
N PRO A 345 -26.79 -16.84 -28.11
CA PRO A 345 -27.19 -16.96 -29.52
C PRO A 345 -28.40 -16.09 -29.83
N ASP A 346 -28.42 -15.49 -31.04
CA ASP A 346 -29.38 -14.52 -31.58
C ASP A 346 -30.83 -15.01 -31.71
N SER A 347 -31.39 -15.77 -30.82
CA SER A 347 -32.72 -16.36 -31.00
C SER A 347 -33.77 -16.10 -29.92
N GLU A 348 -33.57 -15.18 -28.97
CA GLU A 348 -34.64 -14.81 -28.02
C GLU A 348 -34.69 -13.32 -27.66
N LEU A 349 -34.83 -12.45 -28.63
CA LEU A 349 -35.34 -11.10 -28.41
C LEU A 349 -36.87 -11.11 -28.42
N ALA A 350 -37.46 -11.49 -27.28
CA ALA A 350 -38.90 -11.29 -27.07
C ALA A 350 -39.18 -9.78 -26.88
N VAL A 351 -39.81 -9.22 -27.87
CA VAL A 351 -40.32 -7.85 -27.88
C VAL A 351 -41.34 -7.67 -26.76
N PHE A 352 -41.01 -6.93 -25.71
CA PHE A 352 -41.99 -6.47 -24.71
C PHE A 352 -42.87 -5.40 -25.31
N LYS A 353 -44.14 -5.76 -25.61
CA LYS A 353 -45.20 -4.81 -25.89
C LYS A 353 -45.80 -4.32 -24.58
N PRO A 354 -46.06 -3.01 -24.40
CA PRO A 354 -46.78 -2.52 -23.22
C PRO A 354 -48.21 -2.98 -23.22
N VAL A 355 -48.63 -3.69 -22.17
CA VAL A 355 -50.02 -4.11 -21.94
C VAL A 355 -50.76 -2.94 -21.29
N GLY A 356 -51.83 -2.50 -21.98
CA GLY A 356 -52.72 -1.44 -21.54
C GLY A 356 -53.58 -1.82 -20.33
N GLN A 357 -54.09 -0.79 -19.69
CA GLN A 357 -55.03 -0.76 -18.58
C GLN A 357 -56.20 -1.73 -18.76
N GLY A 358 -56.45 -2.56 -17.73
CA GLY A 358 -57.63 -3.44 -17.62
C GLY A 358 -58.04 -3.59 -16.16
N ILE A 359 -59.12 -2.96 -15.87
CA ILE A 359 -60.23 -3.14 -14.91
C ILE A 359 -60.07 -4.25 -13.84
N ILE A 360 -60.20 -3.83 -12.59
CA ILE A 360 -60.37 -4.62 -11.37
C ILE A 360 -61.73 -5.32 -11.39
N THR A 361 -61.78 -6.65 -11.18
CA THR A 361 -62.97 -7.35 -10.69
C THR A 361 -62.56 -8.32 -9.58
N ASP A 362 -63.38 -8.31 -8.54
CA ASP A 362 -63.36 -9.02 -7.29
C ASP A 362 -63.14 -10.52 -7.34
N GLY A 363 -62.49 -11.02 -6.29
CA GLY A 363 -62.81 -12.29 -5.66
C GLY A 363 -61.83 -13.46 -5.88
N MET A 364 -60.81 -13.55 -5.03
CA MET A 364 -60.33 -14.89 -4.58
C MET A 364 -59.64 -14.78 -3.23
N PRO A 365 -59.80 -15.76 -2.32
CA PRO A 365 -59.41 -15.65 -0.89
C PRO A 365 -57.93 -15.95 -0.68
N LEU A 366 -57.33 -15.15 0.23
CA LEU A 366 -55.97 -15.31 0.75
C LEU A 366 -55.82 -16.59 1.58
N PRO A 367 -54.71 -17.34 1.45
CA PRO A 367 -54.42 -18.43 2.35
C PRO A 367 -53.95 -17.90 3.72
N LYS A 368 -54.46 -18.51 4.79
CA LYS A 368 -54.20 -18.21 6.19
C LYS A 368 -52.71 -18.42 6.52
N GLN A 369 -52.07 -17.37 7.02
CA GLN A 369 -50.74 -17.46 7.67
C GLN A 369 -50.85 -18.29 8.97
N GLN A 370 -50.08 -19.34 9.06
CA GLN A 370 -49.81 -20.06 10.32
C GLN A 370 -48.88 -19.23 11.18
N SER A 371 -49.30 -18.95 12.41
CA SER A 371 -48.55 -18.25 13.43
C SER A 371 -47.36 -19.10 13.92
N VAL A 372 -46.16 -18.59 13.80
CA VAL A 372 -44.94 -19.13 14.43
C VAL A 372 -44.90 -18.64 15.87
N PRO A 373 -44.65 -19.50 16.88
CA PRO A 373 -44.61 -19.11 18.28
C PRO A 373 -43.35 -18.29 18.57
N LYS A 374 -43.51 -17.20 19.36
CA LYS A 374 -42.42 -16.37 19.88
C LYS A 374 -41.54 -17.19 20.85
N PRO A 375 -40.19 -17.13 20.71
CA PRO A 375 -39.31 -17.68 21.73
C PRO A 375 -39.32 -16.83 23.02
N ALA A 376 -39.30 -17.51 24.17
CA ALA A 376 -39.24 -16.95 25.50
C ALA A 376 -37.92 -16.18 25.75
N PRO A 377 -37.90 -15.19 26.66
CA PRO A 377 -36.70 -14.39 26.92
C PRO A 377 -35.63 -15.20 27.67
N VAL A 378 -34.46 -15.31 27.04
CA VAL A 378 -33.26 -15.87 27.67
C VAL A 378 -32.66 -14.84 28.60
N GLN A 379 -32.60 -15.17 29.90
CA GLN A 379 -31.91 -14.40 30.92
C GLN A 379 -30.39 -14.44 30.63
N GLN A 380 -29.78 -13.27 30.49
CA GLN A 380 -28.33 -13.13 30.40
C GLN A 380 -27.70 -13.35 31.79
N PRO A 381 -26.62 -14.12 31.93
CA PRO A 381 -25.88 -14.18 33.18
C PRO A 381 -25.05 -12.90 33.37
N LYS A 382 -25.14 -12.30 34.54
CA LYS A 382 -24.32 -11.16 34.99
C LYS A 382 -22.86 -11.59 35.09
N PRO A 383 -21.90 -10.79 34.61
CA PRO A 383 -20.48 -11.07 34.83
C PRO A 383 -20.11 -10.77 36.31
N ALA A 384 -19.60 -11.80 36.97
CA ALA A 384 -18.98 -11.70 38.30
C ALA A 384 -17.55 -11.16 38.13
N TYR A 385 -17.39 -9.84 38.16
CA TYR A 385 -16.10 -9.17 38.33
C TYR A 385 -16.30 -7.81 39.01
N ALA A 386 -16.58 -7.84 40.29
CA ALA A 386 -16.70 -6.63 41.10
C ALA A 386 -16.25 -6.85 42.56
N ASP A 387 -15.08 -7.53 42.78
CA ASP A 387 -14.53 -7.63 44.15
C ASP A 387 -12.99 -7.88 44.18
N ILE A 388 -12.19 -7.15 43.39
CA ILE A 388 -10.70 -7.22 43.53
C ILE A 388 -10.04 -5.82 43.61
N PHE A 389 -10.74 -4.75 43.92
CA PHE A 389 -10.09 -3.47 44.22
C PHE A 389 -10.71 -2.80 45.48
N LYS A 390 -10.48 -3.43 46.63
CA LYS A 390 -10.53 -2.76 47.92
C LYS A 390 -9.29 -3.17 48.73
N THR A 391 -8.20 -2.44 48.54
CA THR A 391 -7.18 -2.15 49.57
C THR A 391 -6.04 -1.40 48.90
N ALA A 392 -6.04 -0.09 49.01
CA ALA A 392 -4.89 0.81 49.16
C ALA A 392 -5.37 2.27 49.10
N ALA A 393 -5.89 2.73 50.20
CA ALA A 393 -6.10 4.17 50.44
C ALA A 393 -4.89 4.70 51.20
N ALA A 394 -4.13 5.63 50.59
CA ALA A 394 -3.33 6.61 51.32
C ALA A 394 -2.92 7.77 50.38
N HIS A 395 -3.52 8.95 50.67
CA HIS A 395 -3.03 10.32 50.44
C HIS A 395 -2.79 10.80 49.02
N GLU A 396 -3.79 11.50 48.50
CA GLU A 396 -3.61 12.63 47.59
C GLU A 396 -4.39 13.85 48.09
N PRO A 397 -3.85 15.08 47.95
CA PRO A 397 -4.49 16.32 48.45
C PRO A 397 -5.63 16.74 47.51
N GLN A 398 -6.70 17.23 48.16
CA GLN A 398 -7.90 17.77 47.51
C GLN A 398 -7.57 19.10 46.79
N PRO A 399 -8.05 19.32 45.57
CA PRO A 399 -8.12 20.66 44.99
C PRO A 399 -9.36 21.42 45.49
N GLU A 400 -9.17 22.71 45.73
CA GLU A 400 -10.21 23.65 46.16
C GLU A 400 -11.34 23.78 45.11
N PRO A 401 -12.58 24.13 45.53
CA PRO A 401 -13.74 24.19 44.64
C PRO A 401 -13.69 25.46 43.77
N VAL A 402 -13.60 25.25 42.48
CA VAL A 402 -13.83 26.30 41.47
C VAL A 402 -15.33 26.57 41.39
N GLN A 403 -15.73 27.83 41.64
CA GLN A 403 -17.09 28.30 41.54
C GLN A 403 -17.64 28.08 40.12
N SER A 404 -18.77 27.38 40.04
CA SER A 404 -19.53 27.17 38.83
C SER A 404 -20.17 28.48 38.36
N GLU A 405 -19.72 29.03 37.24
CA GLU A 405 -20.47 30.07 36.52
C GLU A 405 -21.75 29.46 35.94
N VAL A 406 -22.86 30.02 36.35
CA VAL A 406 -24.19 29.69 35.87
C VAL A 406 -24.32 30.09 34.39
N TRP A 407 -24.42 29.11 33.51
CA TRP A 407 -24.80 29.32 32.12
C TRP A 407 -26.24 29.82 32.06
N LYS A 408 -26.44 31.11 31.72
CA LYS A 408 -27.77 31.64 31.37
C LYS A 408 -28.17 31.02 30.03
N GLN A 409 -29.28 30.29 30.03
CA GLN A 409 -29.96 29.87 28.81
C GLN A 409 -30.35 31.14 28.02
N VAL A 410 -29.75 31.31 26.87
CA VAL A 410 -30.18 32.29 25.87
C VAL A 410 -31.22 31.58 25.01
N GLU A 411 -32.48 31.97 25.15
CA GLU A 411 -33.55 31.57 24.25
C GLU A 411 -33.28 32.18 22.88
N TYR A 412 -32.86 31.36 21.92
CA TYR A 412 -32.81 31.73 20.51
C TYR A 412 -34.22 31.70 19.93
N THR A 413 -34.85 32.86 19.77
CA THR A 413 -35.99 33.02 18.88
C THR A 413 -35.50 32.93 17.44
N TYR A 414 -35.76 31.76 16.80
CA TYR A 414 -35.49 31.55 15.37
C TYR A 414 -36.45 32.44 14.58
N THR A 415 -35.94 33.49 13.93
CA THR A 415 -36.62 34.22 12.86
C THR A 415 -36.16 33.59 11.55
N PRO A 416 -37.03 32.92 10.76
CA PRO A 416 -36.62 32.37 9.50
C PRO A 416 -36.13 33.49 8.57
N PRO A 417 -34.98 33.33 7.89
CA PRO A 417 -34.56 34.29 6.87
C PRO A 417 -35.62 34.33 5.78
N LYS A 418 -35.88 35.52 5.21
CA LYS A 418 -36.75 35.70 4.05
C LYS A 418 -36.31 34.71 2.98
N THR A 419 -37.21 33.86 2.56
CA THR A 419 -37.02 32.87 1.48
C THR A 419 -36.53 33.59 0.25
N GLU A 420 -35.24 33.43 -0.06
CA GLU A 420 -34.76 33.66 -1.44
C GLU A 420 -35.42 32.61 -2.33
N PRO A 421 -35.77 32.94 -3.58
CA PRO A 421 -36.41 32.00 -4.46
C PRO A 421 -35.56 30.75 -4.64
N VAL A 422 -36.13 29.59 -4.34
CA VAL A 422 -35.53 28.28 -4.60
C VAL A 422 -35.60 28.06 -6.11
N TYR A 423 -34.50 28.29 -6.80
CA TYR A 423 -34.38 27.98 -8.22
C TYR A 423 -34.24 26.46 -8.39
N THR A 424 -34.99 25.91 -9.36
CA THR A 424 -34.78 24.53 -9.78
C THR A 424 -33.49 24.43 -10.58
N ILE A 425 -32.86 23.24 -10.59
CA ILE A 425 -31.60 22.99 -11.33
C ILE A 425 -31.69 23.39 -12.80
N ASN A 426 -32.87 23.24 -13.39
CA ASN A 426 -33.12 23.63 -14.78
C ASN A 426 -33.19 25.15 -15.00
N GLU A 427 -33.72 25.90 -14.03
CA GLU A 427 -33.74 27.37 -14.09
C GLU A 427 -32.36 27.97 -13.96
N VAL A 428 -31.55 27.43 -13.06
CA VAL A 428 -30.13 27.79 -12.92
C VAL A 428 -29.33 27.47 -14.19
N ARG A 429 -29.60 26.31 -14.81
CA ARG A 429 -28.97 25.89 -16.07
C ARG A 429 -29.35 26.78 -17.27
N GLU A 430 -30.61 27.24 -17.36
CA GLU A 430 -31.03 28.16 -18.40
C GLU A 430 -30.53 29.59 -18.19
N GLU A 431 -30.39 30.03 -16.95
CA GLU A 431 -29.86 31.36 -16.62
C GLU A 431 -28.37 31.45 -16.94
N PHE A 432 -27.59 30.38 -16.67
CA PHE A 432 -26.20 30.25 -17.08
C PHE A 432 -26.03 30.19 -18.60
N LYS A 433 -26.85 29.43 -19.32
CA LYS A 433 -26.80 29.40 -20.79
C LYS A 433 -27.02 30.79 -21.41
N LYS A 434 -27.96 31.57 -20.87
CA LYS A 434 -28.20 32.95 -21.34
C LYS A 434 -27.03 33.89 -21.02
N GLN A 435 -26.33 33.69 -19.91
CA GLN A 435 -25.14 34.49 -19.54
C GLN A 435 -23.90 34.06 -20.36
N ASP A 436 -23.74 32.78 -20.67
CA ASP A 436 -22.64 32.29 -21.52
C ASP A 436 -22.80 32.73 -22.98
N GLU A 437 -24.00 32.82 -23.53
CA GLU A 437 -24.25 33.37 -24.88
C GLU A 437 -23.91 34.86 -24.98
N VAL A 438 -24.04 35.62 -23.89
CA VAL A 438 -23.65 37.03 -23.84
C VAL A 438 -22.12 37.18 -23.65
N ALA A 439 -21.46 36.24 -22.97
CA ALA A 439 -20.00 36.25 -22.74
C ALA A 439 -19.23 35.69 -23.95
N ALA A 440 -19.78 34.75 -24.69
CA ALA A 440 -19.14 34.17 -25.88
C ALA A 440 -18.96 35.17 -27.01
N ASN A 441 -19.76 36.24 -27.05
CA ASN A 441 -19.61 37.34 -28.02
C ASN A 441 -18.49 38.34 -27.67
N VAL A 442 -17.83 38.20 -26.54
CA VAL A 442 -16.81 39.19 -26.08
C VAL A 442 -15.38 38.59 -26.04
N ILE A 443 -15.24 37.26 -25.93
CA ILE A 443 -13.91 36.61 -25.90
C ILE A 443 -14.04 35.27 -26.66
N GLY A 444 -13.35 35.16 -27.80
CA GLY A 444 -13.32 33.93 -28.60
C GLY A 444 -12.67 32.79 -27.85
N PHE A 445 -13.47 31.84 -27.37
CA PHE A 445 -13.01 30.56 -26.84
C PHE A 445 -13.23 29.47 -27.90
N THR A 446 -12.17 28.76 -28.23
CA THR A 446 -12.24 27.55 -29.04
C THR A 446 -12.62 26.38 -28.15
N ASP A 447 -13.75 25.72 -28.48
CA ASP A 447 -14.25 24.49 -27.86
C ASP A 447 -13.21 23.37 -27.95
N THR A 448 -12.79 22.83 -26.77
CA THR A 448 -12.13 21.53 -26.70
C THR A 448 -12.63 20.78 -25.46
N ASN A 449 -13.32 19.67 -25.70
CA ASN A 449 -13.76 18.58 -24.82
C ASN A 449 -15.19 18.60 -24.29
N SER A 450 -16.01 17.73 -24.89
CA SER A 450 -17.44 17.53 -24.61
C SER A 450 -17.79 16.88 -23.25
N GLU A 451 -16.80 16.36 -22.49
CA GLU A 451 -17.05 15.68 -21.21
C GLU A 451 -17.03 16.64 -20.00
N THR A 452 -16.35 17.76 -20.09
CA THR A 452 -16.27 18.77 -19.01
C THR A 452 -17.53 19.65 -18.90
N GLU A 453 -18.36 19.71 -19.92
CA GLU A 453 -19.64 20.47 -19.89
C GLU A 453 -20.69 19.85 -18.96
N SER A 454 -20.50 18.61 -18.52
CA SER A 454 -21.53 17.86 -17.76
C SER A 454 -21.51 18.08 -16.24
N ILE A 455 -20.44 18.65 -15.65
CA ILE A 455 -20.31 18.83 -14.20
C ILE A 455 -20.72 20.26 -13.81
N TRP A 456 -21.79 20.39 -13.01
CA TRP A 456 -22.32 21.67 -12.58
C TRP A 456 -22.19 21.87 -11.09
N PRO A 457 -21.67 23.04 -10.60
CA PRO A 457 -21.67 23.34 -9.19
C PRO A 457 -23.10 23.55 -8.68
N ILE A 458 -23.40 22.98 -7.51
CA ILE A 458 -24.65 23.17 -6.78
C ILE A 458 -24.48 24.26 -5.72
N GLY A 459 -23.31 24.30 -5.07
CA GLY A 459 -23.02 25.24 -4.02
C GLY A 459 -21.73 24.92 -3.28
N GLN A 460 -21.44 25.70 -2.24
CA GLN A 460 -20.25 25.57 -1.39
C GLN A 460 -20.66 25.25 0.05
N VAL A 461 -19.97 24.30 0.66
CA VAL A 461 -20.15 23.91 2.06
C VAL A 461 -18.91 24.26 2.86
N ASP A 462 -19.12 24.82 4.04
CA ASP A 462 -18.08 25.26 4.99
C ASP A 462 -17.01 26.16 4.37
N LYS A 463 -17.38 26.89 3.30
CA LYS A 463 -16.46 27.76 2.52
C LYS A 463 -15.17 27.04 2.11
N THR A 464 -15.21 25.72 1.96
CA THR A 464 -14.06 24.86 1.72
C THR A 464 -14.35 23.83 0.64
N PHE A 465 -15.55 23.25 0.63
CA PHE A 465 -15.93 22.20 -0.30
C PHE A 465 -16.99 22.67 -1.29
N ILE A 466 -16.76 22.42 -2.58
CA ILE A 466 -17.73 22.64 -3.63
C ILE A 466 -18.51 21.33 -3.83
N ILE A 467 -19.85 21.42 -3.83
CA ILE A 467 -20.72 20.34 -4.25
C ILE A 467 -21.07 20.58 -5.71
N ALA A 468 -20.84 19.57 -6.55
CA ALA A 468 -21.18 19.60 -7.96
C ALA A 468 -21.89 18.30 -8.37
N GLN A 469 -22.58 18.31 -9.50
CA GLN A 469 -23.36 17.19 -10.00
C GLN A 469 -23.18 17.05 -11.52
N SER A 470 -23.10 15.80 -12.02
CA SER A 470 -23.41 15.42 -13.39
C SER A 470 -24.72 14.63 -13.41
N GLU A 471 -25.08 14.02 -14.56
CA GLU A 471 -26.36 13.30 -14.71
C GLU A 471 -26.57 12.23 -13.63
N ASP A 472 -25.53 11.41 -13.34
CA ASP A 472 -25.62 10.25 -12.44
C ASP A 472 -24.62 10.28 -11.28
N THR A 473 -23.85 11.37 -11.08
CA THR A 473 -22.75 11.41 -10.12
C THR A 473 -22.74 12.71 -9.34
N LEU A 474 -22.60 12.61 -8.03
CA LEU A 474 -22.34 13.71 -7.13
C LEU A 474 -20.82 13.85 -6.91
N TYR A 475 -20.32 15.07 -7.01
CA TYR A 475 -18.91 15.42 -6.77
C TYR A 475 -18.76 16.26 -5.52
N LEU A 476 -17.79 15.90 -4.68
CA LEU A 476 -17.30 16.72 -3.58
C LEU A 476 -15.89 17.17 -3.93
N ILE A 477 -15.66 18.47 -4.04
CA ILE A 477 -14.40 19.07 -4.51
C ILE A 477 -13.84 19.98 -3.42
N ASP A 478 -12.62 19.71 -2.98
CA ASP A 478 -11.86 20.59 -2.10
C ASP A 478 -11.30 21.76 -2.92
N GLN A 479 -11.83 22.99 -2.72
CA GLN A 479 -11.44 24.16 -3.50
C GLN A 479 -9.96 24.52 -3.41
N HIS A 480 -9.33 24.30 -2.24
CA HIS A 480 -7.91 24.58 -2.03
C HIS A 480 -7.07 23.55 -2.78
N ALA A 481 -7.32 22.26 -2.56
CA ALA A 481 -6.62 21.17 -3.22
C ALA A 481 -6.78 21.20 -4.75
N ALA A 482 -7.98 21.53 -5.23
CA ALA A 482 -8.26 21.70 -6.65
C ALA A 482 -7.45 22.84 -7.27
N HIS A 483 -7.45 24.02 -6.65
CA HIS A 483 -6.71 25.17 -7.16
C HIS A 483 -5.19 24.97 -7.08
N GLU A 484 -4.72 24.28 -6.05
CA GLU A 484 -3.31 23.89 -5.92
C GLU A 484 -2.86 22.98 -7.09
N ARG A 485 -3.69 22.01 -7.51
CA ARG A 485 -3.43 21.17 -8.68
C ARG A 485 -3.39 21.99 -9.97
N ILE A 486 -4.37 22.82 -10.20
CA ILE A 486 -4.45 23.69 -11.40
C ILE A 486 -3.18 24.55 -11.53
N LEU A 487 -2.80 25.22 -10.45
CA LEU A 487 -1.62 26.09 -10.45
C LEU A 487 -0.32 25.29 -10.63
N TYR A 488 -0.20 24.15 -10.00
CA TYR A 488 0.98 23.29 -10.16
C TYR A 488 1.17 22.86 -11.63
N ASP A 489 0.12 22.33 -12.26
CA ASP A 489 0.19 21.91 -13.67
C ASP A 489 0.47 23.12 -14.60
N LYS A 490 -0.12 24.29 -14.31
CA LYS A 490 0.18 25.53 -15.01
C LYS A 490 1.67 25.89 -14.92
N PHE A 491 2.26 25.81 -13.74
CA PHE A 491 3.68 26.13 -13.52
C PHE A 491 4.62 25.09 -14.14
N VAL A 492 4.28 23.81 -14.09
CA VAL A 492 5.04 22.74 -14.74
C VAL A 492 5.07 22.94 -16.25
N ASN A 493 3.91 23.25 -16.85
CA ASN A 493 3.76 23.45 -18.29
C ASN A 493 4.37 24.76 -18.80
N ALA A 494 4.60 25.74 -17.94
CA ALA A 494 5.23 27.02 -18.30
C ALA A 494 6.73 26.91 -18.67
N HIS A 495 7.37 25.75 -18.52
CA HIS A 495 8.72 25.43 -19.02
C HIS A 495 9.79 26.52 -18.86
N ASN A 496 9.99 27.11 -17.67
CA ASN A 496 10.89 28.24 -17.38
C ASN A 496 10.38 29.64 -17.81
N ASN A 497 9.13 29.80 -18.21
CA ASN A 497 8.56 31.07 -18.61
C ASN A 497 7.35 31.41 -17.72
N ILE A 498 7.54 31.32 -16.39
CA ILE A 498 6.49 31.64 -15.44
C ILE A 498 6.31 33.17 -15.45
N PRO A 499 5.08 33.67 -15.71
CA PRO A 499 4.83 35.11 -15.71
C PRO A 499 5.22 35.74 -14.38
N ALA A 500 6.12 36.69 -14.41
CA ALA A 500 6.58 37.42 -13.23
C ALA A 500 6.00 38.82 -13.19
N GLN A 501 5.61 39.24 -12.00
CA GLN A 501 5.18 40.62 -11.72
C GLN A 501 6.31 41.35 -11.03
N THR A 502 6.82 42.42 -11.68
CA THR A 502 7.78 43.35 -11.06
C THR A 502 7.08 44.18 -10.00
N MET A 503 7.67 44.25 -8.81
CA MET A 503 7.13 45.05 -7.71
C MET A 503 7.45 46.52 -7.88
N LEU A 504 6.47 47.38 -7.66
CA LEU A 504 6.67 48.84 -7.75
C LEU A 504 7.71 49.33 -6.73
N MET A 505 7.72 48.74 -5.54
CA MET A 505 8.75 48.91 -4.52
C MET A 505 9.31 47.54 -4.16
N PRO A 506 10.65 47.33 -4.21
CA PRO A 506 11.26 46.11 -3.79
C PRO A 506 10.93 45.75 -2.34
N LEU A 507 10.71 44.49 -2.06
CA LEU A 507 10.51 43.98 -0.71
C LEU A 507 11.88 43.67 -0.10
N TYR A 508 12.13 44.14 1.13
CA TYR A 508 13.33 43.82 1.89
C TYR A 508 12.99 42.81 3.00
N ILE A 509 13.73 41.73 3.05
CA ILE A 509 13.47 40.61 3.98
C ILE A 509 14.72 40.37 4.82
N ASP A 510 14.60 40.49 6.15
CA ASP A 510 15.66 40.13 7.08
C ASP A 510 15.82 38.60 7.14
N VAL A 511 17.03 38.11 6.95
CA VAL A 511 17.40 36.69 6.92
C VAL A 511 18.71 36.50 7.70
N THR A 512 19.19 35.25 7.83
CA THR A 512 20.53 35.03 8.38
C THR A 512 21.59 35.15 7.29
N ALA A 513 22.85 35.37 7.68
CA ALA A 513 23.97 35.42 6.73
C ALA A 513 24.10 34.07 5.95
N HIS A 514 23.78 32.94 6.60
CA HIS A 514 23.74 31.62 5.96
C HIS A 514 22.64 31.52 4.90
N ASP A 515 21.48 32.07 5.16
CA ASP A 515 20.37 32.10 4.19
C ASP A 515 20.72 32.95 2.96
N THR A 516 21.44 34.09 3.17
CA THR A 516 21.93 34.92 2.08
C THR A 516 22.87 34.16 1.15
N GLU A 517 23.79 33.36 1.69
CA GLU A 517 24.72 32.51 0.93
C GLU A 517 23.97 31.42 0.13
N ILE A 518 22.95 30.79 0.73
CA ILE A 518 22.12 29.82 0.07
C ILE A 518 21.36 30.41 -1.12
N ILE A 519 20.74 31.57 -0.93
CA ILE A 519 19.99 32.26 -1.98
C ILE A 519 20.91 32.66 -3.14
N GLU A 520 22.10 33.21 -2.85
CA GLU A 520 23.07 33.57 -3.88
C GLU A 520 23.47 32.37 -4.73
N LYS A 521 23.70 31.24 -4.10
CA LYS A 521 24.02 29.96 -4.80
C LYS A 521 22.92 29.47 -5.74
N HIS A 522 21.66 29.76 -5.42
CA HIS A 522 20.48 29.28 -6.19
C HIS A 522 19.79 30.43 -6.95
N ARG A 523 20.42 31.56 -7.12
CA ARG A 523 19.84 32.76 -7.75
C ARG A 523 19.29 32.51 -9.15
N GLU A 524 20.00 31.73 -9.97
CA GLU A 524 19.52 31.36 -11.32
C GLU A 524 18.25 30.51 -11.27
N ASP A 525 18.14 29.58 -10.30
CA ASP A 525 16.94 28.74 -10.14
C ASP A 525 15.72 29.59 -9.75
N PHE A 526 15.90 30.59 -8.88
CA PHE A 526 14.86 31.55 -8.53
C PHE A 526 14.42 32.39 -9.74
N SER A 527 15.38 32.93 -10.50
CA SER A 527 15.10 33.73 -11.68
C SER A 527 14.28 32.95 -12.74
N ARG A 528 14.60 31.66 -12.96
CA ARG A 528 13.84 30.80 -13.87
C ARG A 528 12.39 30.57 -13.43
N LEU A 529 12.10 30.71 -12.14
CA LEU A 529 10.77 30.62 -11.56
C LEU A 529 10.03 31.96 -11.46
N GLY A 530 10.58 33.01 -12.01
CA GLY A 530 9.99 34.35 -11.98
C GLY A 530 10.20 35.11 -10.66
N VAL A 531 11.12 34.64 -9.81
CA VAL A 531 11.51 35.31 -8.57
C VAL A 531 12.85 36.04 -8.79
N ASP A 532 12.87 37.33 -8.79
CA ASP A 532 14.10 38.10 -8.82
C ASP A 532 14.47 38.54 -7.39
N ILE A 533 15.51 37.87 -6.86
CA ILE A 533 15.98 38.02 -5.50
C ILE A 533 17.49 38.20 -5.48
N GLU A 534 17.98 39.14 -4.70
CA GLU A 534 19.39 39.43 -4.58
C GLU A 534 19.77 39.84 -3.15
N PRO A 535 21.00 39.59 -2.71
CA PRO A 535 21.53 40.14 -1.46
C PRO A 535 21.57 41.65 -1.48
N ALA A 536 21.05 42.29 -0.43
CA ALA A 536 21.14 43.73 -0.20
C ALA A 536 22.04 44.09 0.99
N GLY A 537 22.64 43.08 1.64
CA GLY A 537 23.55 43.15 2.79
C GLY A 537 23.88 41.75 3.31
N GLU A 538 24.66 41.65 4.40
CA GLU A 538 25.04 40.37 4.98
C GLU A 538 23.85 39.52 5.46
N ALA A 539 22.76 40.14 5.89
CA ALA A 539 21.58 39.52 6.45
C ALA A 539 20.28 40.10 5.89
N LEU A 540 20.30 40.63 4.68
CA LEU A 540 19.18 41.32 4.04
C LEU A 540 19.05 40.89 2.58
N LEU A 541 17.85 40.51 2.17
CA LEU A 541 17.51 40.16 0.79
C LEU A 541 16.60 41.25 0.20
N ARG A 542 16.81 41.56 -1.08
CA ARG A 542 15.94 42.40 -1.90
C ARG A 542 15.21 41.53 -2.91
N VAL A 543 13.89 41.60 -2.90
CA VAL A 543 13.00 40.89 -3.87
C VAL A 543 12.40 41.93 -4.79
N SER A 544 12.69 41.84 -6.08
CA SER A 544 12.28 42.83 -7.10
C SER A 544 11.12 42.32 -7.95
N SER A 545 10.98 41.01 -8.13
CA SER A 545 9.83 40.40 -8.82
C SER A 545 9.40 39.11 -8.18
N LEU A 546 8.12 38.76 -8.38
CA LEU A 546 7.49 37.50 -7.93
C LEU A 546 6.63 36.94 -9.06
N PRO A 547 6.35 35.63 -9.05
CA PRO A 547 5.34 35.03 -9.93
C PRO A 547 4.01 35.77 -9.79
N ALA A 548 3.34 36.03 -10.91
CA ALA A 548 2.11 36.86 -10.96
C ALA A 548 0.97 36.28 -10.09
N ASP A 549 0.98 34.96 -9.86
CA ASP A 549 -0.01 34.26 -9.05
C ASP A 549 0.28 34.35 -7.53
N ILE A 550 1.45 34.86 -7.10
CA ILE A 550 1.80 35.02 -5.67
C ILE A 550 1.44 36.44 -5.24
N LYS A 551 0.58 36.57 -4.22
CA LYS A 551 0.20 37.86 -3.64
C LYS A 551 1.38 38.46 -2.84
N ALA A 552 1.57 39.76 -2.92
CA ALA A 552 2.65 40.48 -2.21
C ALA A 552 2.66 40.22 -0.68
N ASP A 553 1.48 40.07 -0.07
CA ASP A 553 1.32 39.85 1.37
C ASP A 553 1.87 38.47 1.83
N GLY A 554 2.05 37.50 0.89
CA GLY A 554 2.61 36.16 1.15
C GLY A 554 4.08 36.01 0.74
N ALA A 555 4.68 37.06 0.18
CA ALA A 555 6.03 37.03 -0.39
C ALA A 555 7.11 36.71 0.65
N GLU A 556 7.06 37.37 1.79
CA GLU A 556 8.03 37.14 2.87
C GLU A 556 8.00 35.75 3.40
N ASP A 557 6.79 35.22 3.70
CA ASP A 557 6.60 33.81 4.16
C ASP A 557 7.08 32.80 3.12
N PHE A 558 6.82 33.06 1.84
CA PHE A 558 7.25 32.25 0.74
C PHE A 558 8.78 32.14 0.66
N ILE A 559 9.49 33.29 0.71
CA ILE A 559 10.95 33.32 0.65
C ILE A 559 11.57 32.65 1.88
N ARG A 560 11.06 32.92 3.08
CA ARG A 560 11.54 32.31 4.33
C ARG A 560 11.38 30.78 4.31
N GLU A 561 10.25 30.30 3.79
CA GLU A 561 9.96 28.86 3.74
C GLU A 561 10.85 28.13 2.71
N ILE A 562 11.07 28.74 1.53
CA ILE A 562 12.02 28.21 0.55
C ILE A 562 13.44 28.19 1.12
N THR A 563 13.89 29.26 1.75
CA THR A 563 15.23 29.34 2.32
C THR A 563 15.44 28.28 3.40
N LYS A 564 14.44 28.09 4.27
CA LYS A 564 14.44 27.02 5.27
C LYS A 564 14.52 25.64 4.61
N MET A 565 13.72 25.38 3.58
CA MET A 565 13.77 24.13 2.83
C MET A 565 15.16 23.86 2.24
N LEU A 566 15.77 24.87 1.65
CA LEU A 566 17.11 24.79 1.06
C LEU A 566 18.19 24.52 2.13
N SER A 567 18.06 25.11 3.31
CA SER A 567 19.01 24.92 4.43
C SER A 567 18.94 23.51 5.03
N GLU A 568 17.75 22.89 5.04
CA GLU A 568 17.54 21.54 5.59
C GLU A 568 17.99 20.43 4.62
N MET A 569 18.08 20.71 3.33
CA MET A 569 18.35 19.72 2.29
C MET A 569 19.84 19.72 1.87
N LYS A 570 20.62 18.83 2.43
CA LYS A 570 22.01 18.55 2.00
C LYS A 570 22.00 17.68 0.74
N ASN A 571 22.44 18.16 -0.42
CA ASN A 571 22.56 17.46 -1.72
C ASN A 571 21.22 17.19 -2.43
N ILE A 572 20.53 18.23 -2.90
CA ILE A 572 19.36 18.09 -3.79
C ILE A 572 19.82 18.10 -5.25
N SER A 573 19.17 17.26 -6.09
CA SER A 573 19.30 17.41 -7.53
C SER A 573 18.59 18.68 -8.00
N PRO A 574 19.08 19.37 -9.08
CA PRO A 574 18.41 20.56 -9.61
C PRO A 574 16.94 20.31 -10.02
N SER A 575 16.60 19.08 -10.44
CA SER A 575 15.23 18.68 -10.78
C SER A 575 14.32 18.64 -9.55
N ASP A 576 14.81 18.05 -8.44
CA ASP A 576 14.04 17.93 -7.19
C ASP A 576 13.86 19.29 -6.53
N LEU A 577 14.89 20.15 -6.61
CA LEU A 577 14.82 21.53 -6.14
C LEU A 577 13.71 22.28 -6.86
N ARG A 578 13.73 22.25 -8.20
CA ARG A 578 12.71 22.91 -9.01
C ARG A 578 11.31 22.40 -8.67
N GLN A 579 11.13 21.10 -8.57
CA GLN A 579 9.84 20.50 -8.28
C GLN A 579 9.31 20.93 -6.91
N ASN A 580 10.15 20.93 -5.88
CA ASN A 580 9.77 21.40 -4.55
C ASN A 580 9.40 22.89 -4.54
N MET A 581 10.11 23.72 -5.31
CA MET A 581 9.78 25.14 -5.46
C MET A 581 8.43 25.35 -6.16
N LEU A 582 8.13 24.59 -7.23
CA LEU A 582 6.83 24.63 -7.92
C LEU A 582 5.68 24.20 -7.02
N HIS A 583 5.87 23.16 -6.20
CA HIS A 583 4.90 22.74 -5.18
C HIS A 583 4.60 23.87 -4.19
N MET A 584 5.64 24.50 -3.68
CA MET A 584 5.47 25.58 -2.70
C MET A 584 4.78 26.81 -3.32
N MET A 585 5.14 27.16 -4.56
CA MET A 585 4.48 28.23 -5.31
C MET A 585 2.98 27.94 -5.48
N ALA A 586 2.61 26.73 -5.91
CA ALA A 586 1.22 26.32 -6.09
C ALA A 586 0.43 26.42 -4.78
N CYS A 587 1.01 25.93 -3.67
CA CYS A 587 0.39 25.98 -2.36
C CYS A 587 0.16 27.42 -1.86
N LYS A 588 1.13 28.33 -2.06
CA LYS A 588 1.02 29.74 -1.60
C LYS A 588 0.08 30.58 -2.46
N ALA A 589 -0.03 30.26 -3.76
CA ALA A 589 -0.92 30.95 -4.69
C ALA A 589 -2.36 30.41 -4.67
N ALA A 590 -2.60 29.22 -4.09
CA ALA A 590 -3.92 28.61 -4.08
C ALA A 590 -4.94 29.37 -3.22
N ILE A 591 -6.22 29.26 -3.61
CA ILE A 591 -7.37 29.76 -2.85
C ILE A 591 -7.31 29.21 -1.42
N LYS A 592 -7.44 30.06 -0.42
CA LYS A 592 -7.38 29.64 0.99
C LYS A 592 -8.71 29.02 1.43
N ALA A 593 -8.63 28.08 2.38
CA ALA A 593 -9.82 27.60 3.07
C ALA A 593 -10.56 28.77 3.75
N GLY A 594 -11.89 28.78 3.65
CA GLY A 594 -12.72 29.89 4.17
C GLY A 594 -13.01 31.01 3.17
N GLU A 595 -12.48 30.97 1.96
CA GLU A 595 -12.79 31.92 0.89
C GLU A 595 -14.12 31.53 0.21
N VAL A 596 -15.03 32.50 0.09
CA VAL A 596 -16.36 32.29 -0.54
C VAL A 596 -16.23 32.48 -2.04
N LEU A 597 -16.59 31.45 -2.79
CA LEU A 597 -16.63 31.46 -4.25
C LEU A 597 -18.07 31.65 -4.74
N ASN A 598 -18.25 32.49 -5.76
CA ASN A 598 -19.53 32.55 -6.47
C ASN A 598 -19.66 31.38 -7.47
N MET A 599 -20.86 31.16 -8.00
CA MET A 599 -21.16 30.04 -8.91
C MET A 599 -20.27 30.02 -10.16
N ARG A 600 -19.95 31.19 -10.70
CA ARG A 600 -19.09 31.31 -11.89
C ARG A 600 -17.65 30.91 -11.57
N GLN A 601 -17.12 31.33 -10.41
CA GLN A 601 -15.78 30.93 -9.96
C GLN A 601 -15.69 29.43 -9.67
N MET A 602 -16.73 28.85 -9.03
CA MET A 602 -16.79 27.41 -8.78
C MET A 602 -16.82 26.63 -10.09
N ARG A 603 -17.61 27.08 -11.07
CA ARG A 603 -17.66 26.42 -12.39
C ARG A 603 -16.31 26.50 -13.10
N GLN A 604 -15.67 27.67 -13.13
CA GLN A 604 -14.35 27.84 -13.75
C GLN A 604 -13.31 26.91 -13.10
N LEU A 605 -13.30 26.84 -11.77
CA LEU A 605 -12.40 25.96 -11.03
C LEU A 605 -12.60 24.48 -11.40
N ILE A 606 -13.86 24.04 -11.58
CA ILE A 606 -14.18 22.68 -12.01
C ILE A 606 -13.65 22.41 -13.41
N ILE A 607 -13.89 23.32 -14.35
CA ILE A 607 -13.41 23.21 -15.73
C ILE A 607 -11.88 23.12 -15.76
N ASP A 608 -11.21 24.05 -15.08
CA ASP A 608 -9.76 24.11 -15.04
C ASP A 608 -9.18 22.83 -14.39
N LEU A 609 -9.81 22.31 -13.32
CA LEU A 609 -9.40 21.07 -12.67
C LEU A 609 -9.52 19.86 -13.60
N CYS A 610 -10.65 19.74 -14.30
CA CYS A 610 -10.87 18.64 -15.23
C CYS A 610 -9.91 18.64 -16.42
N ASN A 611 -9.33 19.80 -16.76
CA ASN A 611 -8.32 19.94 -17.80
C ASN A 611 -6.90 19.65 -17.31
N THR A 612 -6.69 19.36 -16.03
CA THR A 612 -5.39 18.93 -15.50
C THR A 612 -5.10 17.47 -15.79
N GLU A 613 -3.82 17.07 -15.79
CA GLU A 613 -3.44 15.66 -15.98
C GLU A 613 -3.96 14.74 -14.86
N HIS A 614 -4.15 15.28 -13.65
CA HIS A 614 -4.54 14.52 -12.45
C HIS A 614 -5.64 15.21 -11.65
N PRO A 615 -6.88 15.29 -12.15
CA PRO A 615 -7.96 16.07 -11.54
C PRO A 615 -8.42 15.57 -10.17
N PHE A 616 -8.10 14.32 -9.81
CA PHE A 616 -8.54 13.71 -8.56
C PHE A 616 -7.60 13.93 -7.37
N THR A 617 -6.36 14.38 -7.61
CA THR A 617 -5.35 14.51 -6.56
C THR A 617 -4.54 15.82 -6.67
N CYS A 618 -4.34 16.51 -5.56
CA CYS A 618 -3.44 17.67 -5.51
C CYS A 618 -1.96 17.24 -5.57
N PRO A 619 -1.02 18.16 -5.81
CA PRO A 619 0.41 17.85 -5.84
C PRO A 619 0.95 17.22 -4.56
N HIS A 620 0.28 17.40 -3.42
CA HIS A 620 0.61 16.80 -2.13
C HIS A 620 -0.08 15.44 -1.91
N GLY A 621 -0.84 14.93 -2.89
CA GLY A 621 -1.55 13.65 -2.85
C GLY A 621 -2.85 13.67 -2.03
N ARG A 622 -3.41 14.83 -1.72
CA ARG A 622 -4.75 14.93 -1.13
C ARG A 622 -5.80 14.80 -2.24
N PRO A 623 -6.95 14.15 -1.97
CA PRO A 623 -8.04 14.16 -2.94
C PRO A 623 -8.49 15.60 -3.24
N CYS A 624 -8.53 15.95 -4.53
CA CYS A 624 -9.15 17.20 -5.00
C CYS A 624 -10.64 17.01 -5.22
N MET A 625 -11.03 15.84 -5.73
CA MET A 625 -12.40 15.54 -6.10
C MET A 625 -12.74 14.11 -5.70
N ILE A 626 -13.91 13.92 -5.11
CA ILE A 626 -14.49 12.62 -4.73
C ILE A 626 -15.77 12.45 -5.52
N GLU A 627 -15.93 11.31 -6.18
CA GLU A 627 -17.11 10.92 -6.94
C GLU A 627 -17.98 9.98 -6.10
N ILE A 628 -19.29 10.22 -6.11
CA ILE A 628 -20.30 9.37 -5.48
C ILE A 628 -21.38 9.10 -6.51
N SER A 629 -21.43 7.89 -7.04
CA SER A 629 -22.45 7.51 -8.00
C SER A 629 -23.87 7.49 -7.39
N SER A 630 -24.89 7.72 -8.19
CA SER A 630 -26.29 7.61 -7.74
C SER A 630 -26.59 6.25 -7.11
N ALA A 631 -26.00 5.17 -7.64
CA ALA A 631 -26.14 3.82 -7.08
C ALA A 631 -25.54 3.71 -5.66
N GLU A 632 -24.40 4.34 -5.40
CA GLU A 632 -23.80 4.39 -4.07
C GLU A 632 -24.61 5.24 -3.10
N LEU A 633 -25.15 6.38 -3.57
CA LEU A 633 -26.08 7.20 -2.79
C LEU A 633 -27.33 6.39 -2.39
N TYR A 634 -27.99 5.71 -3.32
CA TYR A 634 -29.14 4.87 -3.00
C TYR A 634 -28.77 3.78 -1.98
N LYS A 635 -27.63 3.16 -2.12
CA LYS A 635 -27.14 2.14 -1.18
C LYS A 635 -26.87 2.71 0.22
N MET A 636 -26.29 3.93 0.32
CA MET A 636 -26.09 4.62 1.60
C MET A 636 -27.40 4.87 2.33
N PHE A 637 -28.48 5.21 1.58
CA PHE A 637 -29.82 5.43 2.12
C PHE A 637 -30.65 4.17 2.24
N LYS A 638 -30.08 2.97 1.99
CA LYS A 638 -30.77 1.67 2.01
C LYS A 638 -32.02 1.66 1.10
N ARG A 639 -31.93 2.37 0.00
CA ARG A 639 -32.97 2.40 -1.04
C ARG A 639 -32.51 1.48 -2.20
N THR A 640 -32.71 0.18 -2.05
CA THR A 640 -32.53 -0.82 -3.11
C THR A 640 -33.76 -1.69 -3.13
#